data_b96ea9c5af6cc9fe5e3058e127ab9d1d
#
_entry.id   b96ea9c5af6cc9fe5e3058e127ab9d1d
#
_cell.length_a   1.000
_cell.length_b   1.000
_cell.length_c   1.000
_cell.angle_alpha   90.00
_cell.angle_beta   90.00
_cell.angle_gamma   90.00
#
_symmetry.space_group_name_H-M   'P 1'
#
loop_
_entity.id
_entity.type
_entity.pdbx_description
1 polymer ?
#
loop_
_entity_poly.entity_id
_entity_poly.type
_entity_poly.pdbx_seq_one_letter_code
_entity_poly.pdbx_strand_id
1 'polypeptide(L)'
;MKVSEFKSPYICIEQQPEGYGVVYNAMGDYSVIFRVENPVQQWSGDKSLYEDFHSFYTNLLKLFGNGYILQKQDLFFRKKYHHVCDNTDFLDNEYFKLFEGREYTETETYLILTCEVKKSFFSYDKEAWDTFRSNVSRLLQMFDANGYAITALDESQCNDYLHNYCTINFNKGEVAFDNIKATRKKFWVGDREVRVMSLVDVDSVDVPSEIECSRTEEIGDFIMPVDLFSFLPSVPEVDTLIYNQILFIPDQQAVQTKLLTKCKRHSSIPDAGNDMAVEDITNMLGDMARVGKMVVYSHFNFTLIGRGNLDKATNMLVGQLNSRCGIYPSKQCYNQFPLFLGCMPGNARNIKDYDRFLVPADAALCFFYKEARQQDEHSSFKTYFCDRQGIPLAIDPFFNIIATQRCRNSNKFVLGPTGTGKSFFVNEYVRQIYRNGIEVVLVDTGHSYLGLCEYLKGKYITYTDENPITMNPFRINKEEFNEEKRDFLKSLITLLWKGSKGELSQVEDTLISNTVNEYYRDYFDSGRDASYLSFNSFYEFSVPFMNKQISEANIRSYAEMESYEYVLKKFYKGGDYERTLNDDMDKSLFDEKFIVFEVDAIKDHKILFPIVTLIIMDLFIQKMRIKKGGKSLIIEEAWKAIESPSMAGYLQYLYKTVRKFNGEAIVVTQDVADLTGNKILKNAIVTNADTMILLDQEKNKKNFDEIQKVLGITNSELAKIFSINKVGTLAGRNKYSEVYIRRGAIGEVYATEVSLAQYYTYTTTRIEKDAVRLYHDAYQEYEKGVMEDWMRIRSGGKSDTDPRLYKELLAEWRKHIDLYWIALTAYIEEQKRTGLSIQLFAEKVNSPGYRVPIKTKVYENIDF
;
A
#
# COMPACT_ATOMS: atom_id res chain seq x y z
N MET A 1 41.47 8.30 -36.57
CA MET A 1 40.99 8.61 -35.22
C MET A 1 42.22 8.79 -34.33
N LYS A 2 42.34 9.91 -33.59
CA LYS A 2 43.36 10.01 -32.54
C LYS A 2 42.83 9.18 -31.34
N VAL A 3 43.56 8.14 -30.99
CA VAL A 3 43.32 7.41 -29.75
C VAL A 3 44.08 8.16 -28.66
N SER A 4 43.39 8.56 -27.60
CA SER A 4 44.00 9.14 -26.39
C SER A 4 43.55 8.34 -25.20
N GLU A 5 44.43 8.20 -24.24
CA GLU A 5 44.09 7.56 -22.95
C GLU A 5 43.07 8.42 -22.20
N PHE A 6 42.04 7.75 -21.63
CA PHE A 6 41.09 8.41 -20.74
C PHE A 6 41.78 8.72 -19.39
N LYS A 7 41.82 10.00 -19.04
CA LYS A 7 42.32 10.42 -17.73
C LYS A 7 41.15 10.63 -16.78
N SER A 8 41.17 9.90 -15.67
CA SER A 8 40.17 10.12 -14.60
C SER A 8 40.17 11.57 -14.16
N PRO A 9 38.99 12.20 -14.01
CA PRO A 9 38.91 13.55 -13.47
C PRO A 9 39.15 13.60 -11.94
N TYR A 10 39.38 12.44 -11.31
CA TYR A 10 39.57 12.32 -9.84
C TYR A 10 41.02 11.95 -9.51
N ILE A 11 41.51 12.51 -8.39
CA ILE A 11 42.82 12.23 -7.84
C ILE A 11 42.72 11.08 -6.81
N CYS A 12 41.85 11.23 -5.81
CA CYS A 12 41.66 10.25 -4.75
C CYS A 12 40.28 10.45 -4.08
N ILE A 13 39.92 9.48 -3.27
CA ILE A 13 38.82 9.57 -2.29
C ILE A 13 39.45 9.31 -0.93
N GLU A 14 39.10 10.09 0.07
CA GLU A 14 39.64 10.01 1.41
C GLU A 14 38.51 9.81 2.43
N GLN A 15 38.58 8.73 3.20
CA GLN A 15 37.64 8.47 4.28
C GLN A 15 37.85 9.43 5.45
N GLN A 16 36.81 10.14 5.85
CA GLN A 16 36.85 11.02 7.01
C GLN A 16 36.46 10.29 8.31
N PRO A 17 36.97 10.78 9.47
CA PRO A 17 36.61 10.20 10.79
C PRO A 17 35.11 10.22 11.07
N GLU A 18 34.38 11.15 10.50
CA GLU A 18 32.93 11.30 10.61
C GLU A 18 32.12 10.26 9.81
N GLY A 19 32.79 9.35 9.08
CA GLY A 19 32.19 8.22 8.40
C GLY A 19 31.84 8.45 6.92
N TYR A 20 32.20 9.59 6.32
CA TYR A 20 31.95 9.88 4.90
C TYR A 20 33.24 9.98 4.10
N GLY A 21 33.14 9.71 2.79
CA GLY A 21 34.24 9.87 1.83
C GLY A 21 34.25 11.29 1.22
N VAL A 22 35.45 11.84 1.08
CA VAL A 22 35.67 13.11 0.34
C VAL A 22 36.37 12.81 -0.97
N VAL A 23 35.76 13.24 -2.06
CA VAL A 23 36.26 13.07 -3.43
C VAL A 23 37.07 14.31 -3.83
N TYR A 24 38.32 14.11 -4.24
CA TYR A 24 39.20 15.17 -4.76
C TYR A 24 39.30 15.06 -6.29
N ASN A 25 38.92 16.13 -6.99
CA ASN A 25 39.05 16.18 -8.46
C ASN A 25 40.44 16.67 -8.92
N ALA A 26 40.72 16.54 -10.23
CA ALA A 26 41.97 16.94 -10.81
C ALA A 26 42.25 18.47 -10.76
N MET A 27 41.26 19.28 -10.42
CA MET A 27 41.36 20.74 -10.20
C MET A 27 41.71 21.08 -8.75
N GLY A 28 41.69 20.11 -7.87
CA GLY A 28 41.90 20.26 -6.42
C GLY A 28 40.65 20.61 -5.64
N ASP A 29 39.47 20.65 -6.28
CA ASP A 29 38.21 20.82 -5.60
C ASP A 29 37.85 19.55 -4.82
N TYR A 30 37.14 19.69 -3.71
CA TYR A 30 36.72 18.58 -2.88
C TYR A 30 35.21 18.54 -2.73
N SER A 31 34.68 17.33 -2.69
CA SER A 31 33.25 17.07 -2.74
C SER A 31 32.84 15.99 -1.78
N VAL A 32 31.64 16.11 -1.18
CA VAL A 32 30.95 15.02 -0.48
C VAL A 32 29.72 14.64 -1.28
N ILE A 33 29.51 13.34 -1.45
CA ILE A 33 28.38 12.76 -2.15
C ILE A 33 27.40 12.19 -1.12
N PHE A 34 26.14 12.54 -1.26
CA PHE A 34 25.06 12.08 -0.41
C PHE A 34 24.04 11.30 -1.26
N ARG A 35 23.51 10.21 -0.70
CA ARG A 35 22.29 9.60 -1.20
C ARG A 35 21.11 10.26 -0.50
N VAL A 36 20.13 10.70 -1.26
CA VAL A 36 18.94 11.41 -0.77
C VAL A 36 17.69 10.66 -1.18
N GLU A 37 16.71 10.57 -0.31
CA GLU A 37 15.37 10.14 -0.68
C GLU A 37 14.53 11.38 -0.97
N ASN A 38 13.99 11.48 -2.20
CA ASN A 38 13.06 12.56 -2.52
C ASN A 38 11.80 12.40 -1.67
N PRO A 39 11.32 13.46 -0.99
CA PRO A 39 10.27 13.32 0.01
C PRO A 39 8.86 13.24 -0.55
N VAL A 40 8.67 13.64 -1.81
CA VAL A 40 7.35 13.68 -2.43
C VAL A 40 7.08 12.37 -3.13
N GLN A 41 6.07 11.63 -2.68
CA GLN A 41 5.66 10.42 -3.38
C GLN A 41 4.97 10.77 -4.71
N GLN A 42 5.24 9.99 -5.76
CA GLN A 42 4.54 10.14 -7.03
C GLN A 42 3.01 10.09 -6.80
N TRP A 43 2.28 11.00 -7.43
CA TRP A 43 0.83 11.08 -7.29
C TRP A 43 0.35 11.38 -5.85
N SER A 44 1.13 12.17 -5.11
CA SER A 44 0.81 12.55 -3.72
C SER A 44 -0.53 13.29 -3.58
N GLY A 45 -0.96 13.99 -4.61
CA GLY A 45 -2.18 14.82 -4.59
C GLY A 45 -2.06 16.09 -3.74
N ASP A 46 -0.90 16.39 -3.18
CA ASP A 46 -0.67 17.52 -2.28
C ASP A 46 0.40 18.47 -2.84
N LYS A 47 -0.03 19.67 -3.21
CA LYS A 47 0.86 20.71 -3.74
C LYS A 47 1.84 21.23 -2.69
N SER A 48 1.43 21.22 -1.41
CA SER A 48 2.27 21.76 -0.33
C SER A 48 3.59 21.00 -0.17
N LEU A 49 3.59 19.68 -0.43
CA LEU A 49 4.81 18.87 -0.34
C LEU A 49 5.90 19.33 -1.32
N TYR A 50 5.50 19.74 -2.52
CA TYR A 50 6.43 20.29 -3.52
C TYR A 50 6.94 21.67 -3.10
N GLU A 51 6.07 22.51 -2.53
CA GLU A 51 6.39 23.86 -2.07
C GLU A 51 7.30 23.82 -0.84
N ASP A 52 7.06 22.92 0.10
CA ASP A 52 7.89 22.72 1.29
C ASP A 52 9.31 22.27 0.92
N PHE A 53 9.42 21.29 0.00
CA PHE A 53 10.72 20.82 -0.45
C PHE A 53 11.47 21.87 -1.27
N HIS A 54 10.77 22.65 -2.08
CA HIS A 54 11.34 23.81 -2.77
C HIS A 54 11.87 24.86 -1.79
N SER A 55 11.07 25.20 -0.76
CA SER A 55 11.44 26.14 0.29
C SER A 55 12.63 25.64 1.11
N PHE A 56 12.67 24.34 1.40
CA PHE A 56 13.79 23.69 2.05
C PHE A 56 15.11 23.91 1.27
N TYR A 57 15.14 23.64 -0.03
CA TYR A 57 16.35 23.85 -0.85
C TYR A 57 16.69 25.33 -0.98
N THR A 58 15.71 26.22 -1.03
CA THR A 58 15.95 27.67 -1.02
C THR A 58 16.69 28.12 0.25
N ASN A 59 16.32 27.55 1.39
CA ASN A 59 16.99 27.82 2.66
C ASN A 59 18.37 27.15 2.73
N LEU A 60 18.50 25.93 2.20
CA LEU A 60 19.77 25.19 2.13
C LEU A 60 20.83 25.97 1.34
N LEU A 61 20.47 26.53 0.19
CA LEU A 61 21.40 27.31 -0.64
C LEU A 61 21.95 28.54 0.11
N LYS A 62 21.16 29.15 0.99
CA LYS A 62 21.61 30.31 1.80
C LYS A 62 22.69 29.97 2.82
N LEU A 63 22.87 28.69 3.16
CA LEU A 63 23.97 28.25 4.05
C LEU A 63 25.34 28.35 3.40
N PHE A 64 25.39 28.23 2.06
CA PHE A 64 26.63 28.13 1.33
C PHE A 64 27.04 29.52 0.81
N GLY A 65 28.31 29.83 0.98
CA GLY A 65 28.89 31.06 0.44
C GLY A 65 29.34 30.90 -1.01
N ASN A 66 30.01 31.95 -1.51
CA ASN A 66 30.66 31.95 -2.81
C ASN A 66 31.67 30.79 -2.96
N GLY A 67 31.69 30.16 -4.13
CA GLY A 67 32.62 29.06 -4.45
C GLY A 67 32.11 27.68 -4.08
N TYR A 68 30.83 27.55 -3.74
CA TYR A 68 30.17 26.27 -3.60
C TYR A 68 29.35 25.92 -4.85
N ILE A 69 29.34 24.63 -5.17
CA ILE A 69 28.51 24.06 -6.22
C ILE A 69 27.62 23.02 -5.57
N LEU A 70 26.31 23.15 -5.75
CA LEU A 70 25.33 22.14 -5.38
C LEU A 70 24.89 21.41 -6.66
N GLN A 71 25.20 20.12 -6.74
CA GLN A 71 24.81 19.27 -7.86
C GLN A 71 23.83 18.22 -7.34
N LYS A 72 22.68 18.07 -8.01
CA LYS A 72 21.72 17.00 -7.76
C LYS A 72 21.60 16.13 -9.00
N GLN A 73 21.60 14.83 -8.82
CA GLN A 73 21.46 13.84 -9.89
C GLN A 73 20.34 12.87 -9.55
N ASP A 74 19.31 12.84 -10.38
CA ASP A 74 18.25 11.83 -10.31
C ASP A 74 18.50 10.81 -11.43
N LEU A 75 18.72 9.57 -11.01
CA LEU A 75 19.00 8.45 -11.90
C LEU A 75 17.75 7.59 -12.03
N PHE A 76 17.27 7.44 -13.24
CA PHE A 76 16.16 6.57 -13.60
C PHE A 76 16.71 5.40 -14.39
N PHE A 77 16.63 4.18 -13.86
CA PHE A 77 17.18 3.01 -14.55
C PHE A 77 16.25 1.81 -14.49
N ARG A 78 16.26 1.02 -15.56
CA ARG A 78 15.41 -0.15 -15.70
C ARG A 78 15.92 -1.29 -14.85
N LYS A 79 15.06 -1.82 -13.99
CA LYS A 79 15.28 -3.05 -13.23
C LYS A 79 14.25 -4.11 -13.62
N LYS A 80 14.61 -5.37 -13.37
CA LYS A 80 13.66 -6.48 -13.41
C LYS A 80 13.35 -6.90 -12.00
N TYR A 81 12.08 -7.10 -11.74
CA TYR A 81 11.65 -7.59 -10.43
C TYR A 81 12.08 -9.04 -10.27
N HIS A 82 12.73 -9.32 -9.17
CA HIS A 82 13.10 -10.67 -8.75
C HIS A 82 12.75 -10.83 -7.27
N HIS A 83 12.07 -11.90 -6.95
CA HIS A 83 11.74 -12.24 -5.58
C HIS A 83 12.31 -13.61 -5.24
N VAL A 84 13.14 -13.65 -4.19
CA VAL A 84 13.61 -14.93 -3.63
C VAL A 84 12.49 -15.45 -2.73
N CYS A 85 11.77 -16.46 -3.20
CA CYS A 85 10.68 -17.06 -2.46
C CYS A 85 11.22 -18.24 -1.64
N ASP A 86 11.32 -18.08 -0.34
CA ASP A 86 11.66 -19.14 0.61
C ASP A 86 10.41 -19.97 1.03
N ASN A 87 9.29 -19.74 0.37
CA ASN A 87 7.99 -20.19 0.83
C ASN A 87 7.49 -21.42 0.08
N THR A 88 6.93 -22.37 0.82
CA THR A 88 6.29 -23.58 0.29
C THR A 88 4.81 -23.35 -0.07
N ASP A 89 4.26 -22.16 0.19
CA ASP A 89 2.88 -21.83 -0.10
C ASP A 89 2.64 -21.66 -1.61
N PHE A 90 1.65 -22.38 -2.15
CA PHE A 90 1.37 -22.41 -3.58
C PHE A 90 0.91 -21.05 -4.12
N LEU A 91 -0.06 -20.40 -3.49
CA LEU A 91 -0.59 -19.15 -3.98
C LEU A 91 0.43 -18.02 -3.89
N ASP A 92 1.34 -18.05 -2.90
CA ASP A 92 2.46 -17.12 -2.84
C ASP A 92 3.43 -17.34 -4.00
N ASN A 93 3.79 -18.59 -4.29
CA ASN A 93 4.68 -18.91 -5.39
C ASN A 93 4.09 -18.46 -6.73
N GLU A 94 2.80 -18.70 -6.97
CA GLU A 94 2.10 -18.26 -8.18
C GLU A 94 1.94 -16.72 -8.23
N TYR A 95 1.81 -16.05 -7.06
CA TYR A 95 1.78 -14.60 -6.97
C TYR A 95 3.12 -13.99 -7.41
N PHE A 96 4.23 -14.37 -6.77
CA PHE A 96 5.54 -13.80 -7.09
C PHE A 96 6.03 -14.19 -8.49
N LYS A 97 5.70 -15.41 -8.96
CA LYS A 97 5.98 -15.84 -10.33
C LYS A 97 5.30 -14.96 -11.38
N LEU A 98 4.13 -14.38 -11.08
CA LEU A 98 3.45 -13.42 -11.96
C LEU A 98 4.31 -12.18 -12.23
N PHE A 99 5.11 -11.74 -11.26
CA PHE A 99 5.92 -10.53 -11.32
C PHE A 99 7.37 -10.79 -11.73
N GLU A 100 7.80 -12.04 -11.73
CA GLU A 100 9.18 -12.41 -12.05
C GLU A 100 9.62 -11.89 -13.42
N GLY A 101 10.72 -11.14 -13.45
CA GLY A 101 11.26 -10.52 -14.65
C GLY A 101 10.48 -9.30 -15.17
N ARG A 102 9.44 -8.82 -14.48
CA ARG A 102 8.70 -7.60 -14.84
C ARG A 102 9.62 -6.38 -14.73
N GLU A 103 9.65 -5.60 -15.79
CA GLU A 103 10.47 -4.38 -15.86
C GLU A 103 9.77 -3.21 -15.16
N TYR A 104 10.56 -2.45 -14.42
CA TYR A 104 10.15 -1.20 -13.78
C TYR A 104 11.29 -0.19 -13.77
N THR A 105 10.95 1.08 -13.52
CA THR A 105 11.96 2.13 -13.38
C THR A 105 12.22 2.39 -11.91
N GLU A 106 13.46 2.19 -11.49
CA GLU A 106 13.96 2.59 -10.18
C GLU A 106 14.49 4.02 -10.24
N THR A 107 14.34 4.77 -9.15
CA THR A 107 14.85 6.13 -9.03
C THR A 107 15.81 6.21 -7.87
N GLU A 108 17.05 6.63 -8.12
CA GLU A 108 18.04 6.96 -7.08
C GLU A 108 18.45 8.42 -7.22
N THR A 109 18.52 9.12 -6.08
CA THR A 109 18.89 10.54 -6.05
C THR A 109 20.18 10.71 -5.27
N TYR A 110 21.10 11.45 -5.88
CA TYR A 110 22.37 11.85 -5.27
C TYR A 110 22.48 13.37 -5.21
N LEU A 111 22.96 13.88 -4.08
CA LEU A 111 23.29 15.28 -3.87
C LEU A 111 24.80 15.39 -3.66
N ILE A 112 25.45 16.31 -4.36
CA ILE A 112 26.88 16.49 -4.30
C ILE A 112 27.15 17.94 -3.92
N LEU A 113 27.83 18.14 -2.79
CA LEU A 113 28.32 19.45 -2.35
C LEU A 113 29.79 19.56 -2.67
N THR A 114 30.15 20.47 -3.58
CA THR A 114 31.53 20.73 -3.99
C THR A 114 31.98 22.10 -3.50
N CYS A 115 33.19 22.19 -2.96
CA CYS A 115 33.87 23.44 -2.67
C CYS A 115 34.97 23.68 -3.73
N GLU A 116 34.89 24.82 -4.44
CA GLU A 116 35.90 25.23 -5.40
C GLU A 116 37.14 25.80 -4.68
N VAL A 117 38.29 25.18 -4.91
CA VAL A 117 39.54 25.65 -4.29
C VAL A 117 40.19 26.76 -5.14
N LYS A 118 40.50 27.89 -4.53
CA LYS A 118 41.30 28.93 -5.18
C LYS A 118 42.71 28.40 -5.36
N LYS A 119 43.21 28.42 -6.61
CA LYS A 119 44.58 28.01 -6.92
C LYS A 119 45.55 28.96 -6.23
N SER A 120 46.14 28.56 -5.13
CA SER A 120 47.31 29.15 -4.55
C SER A 120 48.43 28.11 -4.58
N PHE A 121 49.63 28.55 -4.99
CA PHE A 121 50.68 27.64 -5.36
C PHE A 121 51.29 26.78 -4.24
N PHE A 122 51.00 27.04 -2.93
CA PHE A 122 51.71 26.38 -1.83
C PHE A 122 51.02 26.30 -0.48
N SER A 123 49.72 26.52 -0.36
CA SER A 123 49.11 26.43 0.97
C SER A 123 47.76 25.67 1.00
N TYR A 124 47.72 24.67 1.84
CA TYR A 124 46.48 24.09 2.34
C TYR A 124 45.72 25.18 3.13
N ASP A 125 44.53 25.53 2.63
CA ASP A 125 43.65 26.47 3.30
C ASP A 125 42.82 25.74 4.37
N LYS A 126 43.34 25.68 5.56
CA LYS A 126 42.70 25.01 6.70
C LYS A 126 41.35 25.65 7.07
N GLU A 127 41.20 26.96 6.96
CA GLU A 127 39.97 27.67 7.29
C GLU A 127 38.86 27.33 6.31
N ALA A 128 39.18 27.30 5.02
CA ALA A 128 38.24 26.84 3.96
C ALA A 128 37.82 25.39 4.18
N TRP A 129 38.77 24.52 4.58
CA TRP A 129 38.47 23.11 4.86
C TRP A 129 37.56 22.96 6.10
N ASP A 130 37.87 23.61 7.20
CA ASP A 130 37.07 23.58 8.43
C ASP A 130 35.65 24.15 8.20
N THR A 131 35.55 25.22 7.37
CA THR A 131 34.26 25.76 6.91
C THR A 131 33.47 24.76 6.09
N PHE A 132 34.12 24.05 5.15
CA PHE A 132 33.47 23.01 4.36
C PHE A 132 32.91 21.89 5.23
N ARG A 133 33.70 21.35 6.17
CA ARG A 133 33.23 20.32 7.11
C ARG A 133 32.04 20.79 7.96
N SER A 134 32.09 22.05 8.41
CA SER A 134 30.97 22.66 9.12
C SER A 134 29.71 22.74 8.25
N ASN A 135 29.86 23.08 6.97
CA ASN A 135 28.74 23.14 6.02
C ASN A 135 28.17 21.75 5.71
N VAL A 136 29.01 20.71 5.60
CA VAL A 136 28.55 19.32 5.49
C VAL A 136 27.71 18.91 6.69
N SER A 137 28.21 19.21 7.91
CA SER A 137 27.46 18.90 9.14
C SER A 137 26.13 19.66 9.22
N ARG A 138 26.11 20.93 8.83
CA ARG A 138 24.87 21.75 8.81
C ARG A 138 23.87 21.23 7.79
N LEU A 139 24.33 20.80 6.61
CA LEU A 139 23.49 20.18 5.58
C LEU A 139 22.78 18.93 6.15
N LEU A 140 23.53 18.02 6.76
CA LEU A 140 22.97 16.81 7.38
C LEU A 140 21.94 17.15 8.47
N GLN A 141 22.26 18.12 9.34
CA GLN A 141 21.34 18.58 10.39
C GLN A 141 20.05 19.21 9.83
N MET A 142 20.14 19.95 8.71
CA MET A 142 18.95 20.53 8.09
C MET A 142 18.01 19.47 7.50
N PHE A 143 18.56 18.43 6.88
CA PHE A 143 17.76 17.30 6.37
C PHE A 143 17.06 16.58 7.53
N ASP A 144 17.82 16.26 8.59
CA ASP A 144 17.29 15.59 9.78
C ASP A 144 16.19 16.42 10.47
N ALA A 145 16.42 17.72 10.67
CA ALA A 145 15.45 18.63 11.29
C ALA A 145 14.13 18.76 10.50
N ASN A 146 14.14 18.53 9.19
CA ASN A 146 12.96 18.53 8.34
C ASN A 146 12.40 17.12 8.08
N GLY A 147 12.99 16.08 8.67
CA GLY A 147 12.56 14.70 8.50
C GLY A 147 12.84 14.12 7.11
N TYR A 148 13.79 14.68 6.37
CA TYR A 148 14.20 14.20 5.05
C TYR A 148 15.38 13.23 5.17
N ALA A 149 15.26 12.06 4.54
CA ALA A 149 16.31 11.05 4.59
C ALA A 149 17.50 11.42 3.71
N ILE A 150 18.68 11.43 4.32
CA ILE A 150 19.96 11.67 3.65
C ILE A 150 21.05 10.81 4.29
N THR A 151 21.95 10.25 3.48
CA THR A 151 23.12 9.49 3.94
C THR A 151 24.33 9.92 3.15
N ALA A 152 25.38 10.34 3.83
CA ALA A 152 26.66 10.62 3.18
C ALA A 152 27.35 9.29 2.83
N LEU A 153 27.88 9.19 1.60
CA LEU A 153 28.57 7.99 1.13
C LEU A 153 29.95 7.88 1.78
N ASP A 154 30.32 6.65 2.16
CA ASP A 154 31.68 6.33 2.58
C ASP A 154 32.62 6.18 1.35
N GLU A 155 33.91 5.92 1.58
CA GLU A 155 34.91 5.78 0.53
C GLU A 155 34.54 4.67 -0.47
N SER A 156 34.08 3.51 -0.01
CA SER A 156 33.71 2.38 -0.86
C SER A 156 32.49 2.72 -1.72
N GLN A 157 31.46 3.29 -1.11
CA GLN A 157 30.25 3.70 -1.82
C GLN A 157 30.50 4.81 -2.84
N CYS A 158 31.41 5.76 -2.53
CA CYS A 158 31.84 6.77 -3.47
C CYS A 158 32.56 6.13 -4.67
N ASN A 159 33.47 5.18 -4.43
CA ASN A 159 34.15 4.45 -5.49
C ASN A 159 33.16 3.69 -6.38
N ASP A 160 32.20 3.00 -5.79
CA ASP A 160 31.16 2.26 -6.53
C ASP A 160 30.32 3.19 -7.40
N TYR A 161 29.90 4.33 -6.84
CA TYR A 161 29.10 5.30 -7.60
C TYR A 161 29.88 5.90 -8.78
N LEU A 162 31.14 6.33 -8.56
CA LEU A 162 31.98 6.85 -9.61
C LEU A 162 32.32 5.80 -10.67
N HIS A 163 32.56 4.54 -10.25
CA HIS A 163 32.77 3.42 -11.17
C HIS A 163 31.51 3.18 -12.04
N ASN A 164 30.33 3.13 -11.46
CA ASN A 164 29.08 2.96 -12.18
C ASN A 164 28.85 4.10 -13.18
N TYR A 165 29.21 5.33 -12.80
CA TYR A 165 29.11 6.47 -13.69
C TYR A 165 30.09 6.38 -14.88
N CYS A 166 31.36 6.00 -14.63
CA CYS A 166 32.38 5.82 -15.68
C CYS A 166 32.05 4.65 -16.63
N THR A 167 31.50 3.57 -16.12
CA THR A 167 31.09 2.39 -16.91
C THR A 167 29.70 2.54 -17.50
N ILE A 168 28.98 3.62 -17.14
CA ILE A 168 27.55 3.87 -17.48
C ILE A 168 26.66 2.66 -17.15
N ASN A 169 27.00 1.90 -16.11
CA ASN A 169 26.27 0.73 -15.64
C ASN A 169 25.80 0.92 -14.20
N PHE A 170 24.52 1.21 -14.01
CA PHE A 170 23.90 1.41 -12.70
C PHE A 170 23.11 0.18 -12.22
N ASN A 171 22.99 -0.84 -13.04
CA ASN A 171 22.44 -2.15 -12.68
C ASN A 171 23.55 -3.00 -12.05
N LYS A 172 23.53 -3.14 -10.73
CA LYS A 172 24.55 -3.81 -9.89
C LYS A 172 25.24 -5.01 -10.57
N GLY A 173 26.53 -4.91 -10.75
CA GLY A 173 27.41 -5.95 -11.31
C GLY A 173 28.78 -5.35 -11.61
N GLU A 174 29.85 -6.07 -11.36
CA GLU A 174 31.20 -5.68 -11.76
C GLU A 174 31.29 -5.64 -13.29
N VAL A 175 31.42 -4.45 -13.85
CA VAL A 175 31.59 -4.24 -15.29
C VAL A 175 32.95 -3.59 -15.50
N ALA A 176 33.74 -4.18 -16.34
CA ALA A 176 35.03 -3.59 -16.72
C ALA A 176 34.82 -2.29 -17.52
N PHE A 177 35.81 -1.39 -17.44
CA PHE A 177 35.85 -0.20 -18.28
C PHE A 177 35.91 -0.57 -19.76
N ASP A 178 35.10 0.13 -20.56
CA ASP A 178 35.08 -0.07 -22.01
C ASP A 178 35.57 1.17 -22.76
N ASN A 179 35.83 1.00 -24.07
CA ASN A 179 36.34 2.05 -24.92
C ASN A 179 35.27 3.14 -25.16
N ILE A 180 35.68 4.39 -25.05
CA ILE A 180 34.84 5.55 -25.35
C ILE A 180 35.07 5.99 -26.80
N LYS A 181 34.00 6.06 -27.59
CA LYS A 181 34.03 6.61 -28.96
C LYS A 181 33.14 7.84 -29.00
N ALA A 182 33.72 9.02 -29.08
CA ALA A 182 32.98 10.28 -29.06
C ALA A 182 32.93 10.94 -30.47
N THR A 183 31.76 11.48 -30.81
CA THR A 183 31.54 12.38 -31.94
C THR A 183 31.00 13.70 -31.38
N ARG A 184 30.81 14.70 -32.26
CA ARG A 184 30.23 15.99 -31.83
C ARG A 184 28.77 15.88 -31.34
N LYS A 185 28.00 14.90 -31.86
CA LYS A 185 26.53 14.81 -31.61
C LYS A 185 26.15 13.70 -30.62
N LYS A 186 27.03 12.73 -30.43
CA LYS A 186 26.76 11.59 -29.52
C LYS A 186 28.07 10.83 -29.23
N PHE A 187 28.07 10.04 -28.21
CA PHE A 187 29.21 9.17 -27.90
C PHE A 187 28.75 7.78 -27.46
N TRP A 188 29.65 6.85 -27.39
CA TRP A 188 29.44 5.48 -26.98
C TRP A 188 30.48 5.10 -25.94
N VAL A 189 30.04 4.28 -24.97
CA VAL A 189 30.91 3.55 -24.07
C VAL A 189 30.62 2.06 -24.34
N GLY A 190 31.54 1.37 -24.96
CA GLY A 190 31.32 0.03 -25.49
C GLY A 190 30.21 0.00 -26.54
N ASP A 191 29.17 -0.80 -26.28
CA ASP A 191 27.99 -0.98 -27.13
C ASP A 191 26.85 -0.01 -26.82
N ARG A 192 26.97 0.80 -25.75
CA ARG A 192 25.94 1.72 -25.29
C ARG A 192 26.10 3.10 -25.89
N GLU A 193 25.05 3.60 -26.52
CA GLU A 193 24.97 4.99 -26.99
C GLU A 193 24.62 5.91 -25.83
N VAL A 194 25.26 7.07 -25.76
CA VAL A 194 24.99 8.13 -24.79
C VAL A 194 24.66 9.42 -25.53
N ARG A 195 23.59 10.06 -25.10
CA ARG A 195 23.18 11.39 -25.56
C ARG A 195 22.92 12.31 -24.39
N VAL A 196 23.51 13.51 -24.45
CA VAL A 196 23.27 14.58 -23.52
C VAL A 196 22.39 15.62 -24.18
N MET A 197 21.29 15.98 -23.52
CA MET A 197 20.35 17.00 -23.98
C MET A 197 20.33 18.12 -22.95
N SER A 198 20.86 19.28 -23.30
CA SER A 198 20.94 20.43 -22.38
C SER A 198 19.70 21.30 -22.47
N LEU A 199 19.30 21.87 -21.33
CA LEU A 199 18.34 22.97 -21.23
C LEU A 199 19.01 24.34 -21.33
N VAL A 200 20.33 24.38 -21.54
CA VAL A 200 21.10 25.62 -21.68
C VAL A 200 21.62 25.71 -23.10
N ASP A 201 20.97 26.49 -23.92
CA ASP A 201 21.42 26.88 -25.25
C ASP A 201 20.74 28.21 -25.59
N VAL A 202 21.51 29.28 -25.57
CA VAL A 202 21.00 30.66 -25.68
C VAL A 202 20.24 30.90 -27.02
N ASP A 203 20.54 30.13 -28.05
CA ASP A 203 19.97 30.33 -29.38
C ASP A 203 18.78 29.39 -29.68
N SER A 204 18.54 28.37 -28.88
CA SER A 204 17.55 27.32 -29.17
C SER A 204 16.67 26.86 -28.00
N VAL A 205 16.92 27.36 -26.82
CA VAL A 205 16.12 27.01 -25.61
C VAL A 205 15.09 28.08 -25.32
N ASP A 206 13.83 27.68 -25.40
CA ASP A 206 12.71 28.50 -24.96
C ASP A 206 12.22 27.96 -23.62
N VAL A 207 12.30 28.79 -22.59
CA VAL A 207 11.90 28.48 -21.23
C VAL A 207 10.76 29.43 -20.83
N PRO A 208 9.68 28.97 -20.19
CA PRO A 208 8.59 29.84 -19.74
C PRO A 208 9.09 31.01 -18.88
N SER A 209 8.48 32.17 -19.03
CA SER A 209 8.80 33.38 -18.24
C SER A 209 8.43 33.19 -16.75
N GLU A 210 7.41 32.39 -16.47
CA GLU A 210 7.00 32.00 -15.14
C GLU A 210 7.02 30.49 -15.02
N ILE A 211 7.55 29.98 -13.90
CA ILE A 211 7.66 28.56 -13.63
C ILE A 211 7.31 28.27 -12.18
N GLU A 212 6.43 27.27 -11.98
CA GLU A 212 6.07 26.78 -10.66
C GLU A 212 6.93 25.55 -10.27
N CYS A 213 7.01 25.29 -8.96
CA CYS A 213 7.76 24.14 -8.44
C CYS A 213 7.07 22.79 -8.67
N SER A 214 5.82 22.79 -9.12
CA SER A 214 5.04 21.64 -9.57
C SER A 214 4.14 22.07 -10.72
N ARG A 215 3.77 21.16 -11.60
CA ARG A 215 2.72 21.36 -12.59
C ARG A 215 1.45 20.62 -12.19
N THR A 216 0.37 20.92 -12.85
CA THR A 216 -0.91 20.22 -12.67
C THR A 216 -1.13 19.24 -13.82
N GLU A 217 -1.69 18.08 -13.50
CA GLU A 217 -2.12 17.07 -14.47
C GLU A 217 -3.60 16.74 -14.26
N GLU A 218 -4.37 16.78 -15.36
CA GLU A 218 -5.79 16.46 -15.32
C GLU A 218 -5.97 14.93 -15.36
N ILE A 219 -6.67 14.40 -14.37
CA ILE A 219 -7.04 12.98 -14.26
C ILE A 219 -8.56 12.90 -14.19
N GLY A 220 -9.18 12.71 -15.33
CA GLY A 220 -10.64 12.84 -15.44
C GLY A 220 -11.07 14.28 -15.10
N ASP A 221 -11.90 14.46 -14.06
CA ASP A 221 -12.37 15.79 -13.63
C ASP A 221 -11.56 16.38 -12.46
N PHE A 222 -10.46 15.73 -12.07
CA PHE A 222 -9.62 16.16 -10.96
C PHE A 222 -8.28 16.65 -11.44
N ILE A 223 -7.76 17.64 -10.73
CA ILE A 223 -6.43 18.20 -10.96
C ILE A 223 -5.49 17.64 -9.89
N MET A 224 -4.39 17.04 -10.32
CA MET A 224 -3.38 16.48 -9.43
C MET A 224 -2.05 17.21 -9.63
N PRO A 225 -1.39 17.72 -8.56
CA PRO A 225 -0.04 18.23 -8.64
C PRO A 225 0.94 17.09 -8.92
N VAL A 226 1.86 17.34 -9.82
CA VAL A 226 2.94 16.41 -10.17
C VAL A 226 4.24 17.21 -10.35
N ASP A 227 5.37 16.54 -10.27
CA ASP A 227 6.66 17.16 -10.58
C ASP A 227 6.69 17.70 -12.03
N LEU A 228 7.46 18.73 -12.24
CA LEU A 228 7.64 19.34 -13.57
C LEU A 228 8.01 18.25 -14.60
N PHE A 229 8.85 17.32 -14.20
CA PHE A 229 9.39 16.25 -15.04
C PHE A 229 8.91 14.84 -14.62
N SER A 230 7.72 14.71 -14.06
CA SER A 230 7.12 13.43 -13.61
C SER A 230 7.10 12.32 -14.68
N PHE A 231 7.29 12.66 -15.96
CA PHE A 231 7.33 11.73 -17.08
C PHE A 231 8.70 11.08 -17.33
N LEU A 232 9.80 11.53 -16.67
CA LEU A 232 11.13 10.98 -16.88
C LEU A 232 11.22 9.45 -16.67
N PRO A 233 10.58 8.85 -15.65
CA PRO A 233 10.61 7.41 -15.48
C PRO A 233 9.98 6.61 -16.62
N SER A 234 9.14 7.24 -17.45
CA SER A 234 8.40 6.59 -18.54
C SER A 234 9.07 6.69 -19.92
N VAL A 235 10.26 7.29 -20.03
CA VAL A 235 10.99 7.40 -21.30
C VAL A 235 11.36 6.01 -21.82
N PRO A 236 10.92 5.59 -23.04
CA PRO A 236 11.12 4.24 -23.54
C PRO A 236 12.53 4.02 -24.11
N GLU A 237 12.92 2.76 -24.24
CA GLU A 237 14.16 2.34 -24.94
C GLU A 237 15.46 2.94 -24.34
N VAL A 238 15.41 3.32 -23.07
CA VAL A 238 16.54 3.86 -22.31
C VAL A 238 16.84 2.88 -21.17
N ASP A 239 18.09 2.43 -21.07
CA ASP A 239 18.53 1.60 -19.93
C ASP A 239 18.66 2.45 -18.67
N THR A 240 19.24 3.66 -18.82
CA THR A 240 19.44 4.64 -17.75
C THR A 240 19.23 6.06 -18.30
N LEU A 241 18.50 6.89 -17.55
CA LEU A 241 18.39 8.32 -17.74
C LEU A 241 18.93 9.01 -16.50
N ILE A 242 19.87 9.96 -16.68
CA ILE A 242 20.40 10.79 -15.59
C ILE A 242 19.92 12.21 -15.81
N TYR A 243 19.19 12.75 -14.86
CA TYR A 243 18.82 14.16 -14.83
C TYR A 243 19.79 14.92 -13.94
N ASN A 244 20.64 15.75 -14.56
CA ASN A 244 21.64 16.54 -13.88
C ASN A 244 21.11 17.95 -13.62
N GLN A 245 21.19 18.40 -12.37
CA GLN A 245 20.75 19.70 -11.88
C GLN A 245 21.93 20.31 -11.11
N ILE A 246 22.51 21.39 -11.62
CA ILE A 246 23.76 21.94 -11.10
C ILE A 246 23.57 23.44 -10.87
N LEU A 247 23.86 23.88 -9.63
CA LEU A 247 23.78 25.27 -9.18
C LEU A 247 25.16 25.71 -8.70
N PHE A 248 25.69 26.76 -9.33
CA PHE A 248 26.94 27.41 -8.94
C PHE A 248 26.60 28.66 -8.13
N ILE A 249 27.15 28.81 -6.96
CA ILE A 249 26.90 29.93 -6.06
C ILE A 249 27.98 30.99 -6.26
N PRO A 250 27.67 32.08 -6.99
CA PRO A 250 28.64 33.16 -7.22
C PRO A 250 28.69 34.14 -6.05
N ASP A 251 29.72 34.98 -6.05
CA ASP A 251 29.74 36.18 -5.25
C ASP A 251 28.61 37.13 -5.67
N GLN A 252 27.63 37.34 -4.81
CA GLN A 252 26.43 38.12 -5.10
C GLN A 252 26.73 39.60 -5.41
N GLN A 253 27.75 40.20 -4.76
CA GLN A 253 28.16 41.57 -5.04
C GLN A 253 28.85 41.69 -6.39
N ALA A 254 29.67 40.70 -6.76
CA ALA A 254 30.31 40.67 -8.07
C ALA A 254 29.27 40.53 -9.20
N VAL A 255 28.22 39.69 -9.00
CA VAL A 255 27.11 39.55 -9.95
C VAL A 255 26.33 40.86 -10.07
N GLN A 256 25.98 41.51 -8.98
CA GLN A 256 25.31 42.82 -8.99
C GLN A 256 26.10 43.86 -9.79
N THR A 257 27.42 43.95 -9.57
CA THR A 257 28.31 44.87 -10.30
C THR A 257 28.32 44.55 -11.78
N LYS A 258 28.38 43.26 -12.14
CA LYS A 258 28.34 42.80 -13.54
C LYS A 258 27.00 43.15 -14.20
N LEU A 259 25.87 42.93 -13.51
CA LEU A 259 24.53 43.29 -13.99
C LEU A 259 24.37 44.82 -14.16
N LEU A 260 24.82 45.61 -13.21
CA LEU A 260 24.81 47.08 -13.32
C LEU A 260 25.60 47.57 -14.52
N THR A 261 26.79 46.96 -14.78
CA THR A 261 27.60 47.26 -15.92
C THR A 261 26.92 46.87 -17.24
N LYS A 262 26.26 45.70 -17.26
CA LYS A 262 25.48 45.20 -18.39
C LYS A 262 24.28 46.13 -18.67
N CYS A 263 23.53 46.51 -17.64
CA CYS A 263 22.43 47.46 -17.74
C CYS A 263 22.84 48.79 -18.38
N LYS A 264 23.97 49.38 -17.92
CA LYS A 264 24.52 50.61 -18.49
C LYS A 264 24.90 50.47 -19.97
N ARG A 265 25.41 49.30 -20.40
CA ARG A 265 25.73 49.02 -21.79
C ARG A 265 24.49 48.94 -22.67
N HIS A 266 23.45 48.22 -22.22
CA HIS A 266 22.18 48.13 -22.95
C HIS A 266 21.50 49.50 -23.05
N SER A 267 21.48 50.30 -21.98
CA SER A 267 20.88 51.63 -21.96
C SER A 267 21.60 52.66 -22.86
N SER A 268 22.84 52.37 -23.35
CA SER A 268 23.56 53.24 -24.25
C SER A 268 23.20 53.03 -25.71
N ILE A 269 22.48 51.98 -26.08
CA ILE A 269 22.05 51.68 -27.47
C ILE A 269 20.51 51.49 -27.41
N PRO A 270 19.72 52.55 -27.80
CA PRO A 270 18.27 52.47 -27.71
C PRO A 270 17.70 51.61 -28.86
N ASP A 271 17.21 50.44 -28.51
CA ASP A 271 16.35 49.58 -29.31
C ASP A 271 15.45 48.73 -28.42
N ALA A 272 14.36 48.20 -28.97
CA ALA A 272 13.37 47.47 -28.20
C ALA A 272 13.93 46.28 -27.40
N GLY A 273 14.94 45.57 -27.93
CA GLY A 273 15.60 44.45 -27.26
C GLY A 273 16.48 44.91 -26.10
N ASN A 274 17.19 46.03 -26.30
CA ASN A 274 17.97 46.62 -25.21
C ASN A 274 17.10 47.23 -24.11
N ASP A 275 15.97 47.84 -24.46
CA ASP A 275 15.00 48.39 -23.48
C ASP A 275 14.42 47.27 -22.60
N MET A 276 14.04 46.13 -23.18
CA MET A 276 13.60 44.96 -22.45
C MET A 276 14.72 44.43 -21.54
N ALA A 277 15.95 44.32 -22.04
CA ALA A 277 17.07 43.83 -21.24
C ALA A 277 17.40 44.77 -20.05
N VAL A 278 17.21 46.09 -20.19
CA VAL A 278 17.34 47.07 -19.11
C VAL A 278 16.25 46.90 -18.07
N GLU A 279 15.02 46.70 -18.50
CA GLU A 279 13.90 46.44 -17.62
C GLU A 279 14.11 45.16 -16.80
N ASP A 280 14.41 44.02 -17.43
CA ASP A 280 14.68 42.74 -16.81
C ASP A 280 15.82 42.80 -15.79
N ILE A 281 16.96 43.42 -16.17
CA ILE A 281 18.09 43.57 -15.28
C ILE A 281 17.73 44.48 -14.09
N THR A 282 16.98 45.55 -14.32
CA THR A 282 16.54 46.48 -13.25
C THR A 282 15.59 45.80 -12.28
N ASN A 283 14.65 44.99 -12.76
CA ASN A 283 13.75 44.21 -11.95
C ASN A 283 14.52 43.18 -11.09
N MET A 284 15.47 42.43 -11.69
CA MET A 284 16.33 41.49 -10.97
C MET A 284 17.15 42.18 -9.88
N LEU A 285 17.77 43.30 -10.18
CA LEU A 285 18.55 44.11 -9.21
C LEU A 285 17.63 44.66 -8.08
N GLY A 286 16.41 45.05 -8.41
CA GLY A 286 15.41 45.49 -7.47
C GLY A 286 15.02 44.35 -6.51
N ASP A 287 14.82 43.15 -7.00
CA ASP A 287 14.51 41.94 -6.21
C ASP A 287 15.68 41.55 -5.29
N MET A 288 16.90 41.58 -5.80
CA MET A 288 18.11 41.34 -5.01
C MET A 288 18.22 42.35 -3.83
N ALA A 289 17.92 43.63 -4.11
CA ALA A 289 18.05 44.65 -3.08
C ALA A 289 16.90 44.69 -2.07
N ARG A 290 15.64 44.49 -2.50
CA ARG A 290 14.44 44.64 -1.67
C ARG A 290 14.10 43.37 -0.88
N VAL A 291 14.20 42.21 -1.53
CA VAL A 291 13.75 40.92 -0.98
C VAL A 291 14.95 40.03 -0.61
N GLY A 292 16.17 40.43 -0.98
CA GLY A 292 17.37 39.65 -0.74
C GLY A 292 17.39 38.35 -1.60
N LYS A 293 16.79 38.37 -2.79
CA LYS A 293 16.82 37.21 -3.69
C LYS A 293 18.26 36.88 -4.06
N MET A 294 18.62 35.64 -3.86
CA MET A 294 19.89 35.05 -4.28
C MET A 294 19.85 34.71 -5.76
N VAL A 295 20.92 34.97 -6.48
CA VAL A 295 21.07 34.52 -7.88
C VAL A 295 22.15 33.46 -8.00
N VAL A 296 21.96 32.52 -8.90
CA VAL A 296 22.86 31.40 -9.15
C VAL A 296 23.13 31.26 -10.64
N TYR A 297 24.27 30.68 -11.00
CA TYR A 297 24.44 30.12 -12.33
C TYR A 297 23.97 28.68 -12.32
N SER A 298 23.18 28.30 -13.34
CA SER A 298 22.53 27.00 -13.40
C SER A 298 22.89 26.24 -14.66
N HIS A 299 22.93 24.92 -14.56
CA HIS A 299 23.01 24.01 -15.71
C HIS A 299 22.09 22.82 -15.48
N PHE A 300 21.26 22.51 -16.46
CA PHE A 300 20.36 21.34 -16.43
C PHE A 300 20.51 20.54 -17.71
N ASN A 301 20.65 19.23 -17.61
CA ASN A 301 20.65 18.34 -18.77
C ASN A 301 20.10 16.95 -18.45
N PHE A 302 19.62 16.29 -19.48
CA PHE A 302 19.23 14.88 -19.49
C PHE A 302 20.27 14.06 -20.23
N THR A 303 20.86 13.08 -19.55
CA THR A 303 21.79 12.12 -20.16
C THR A 303 21.07 10.81 -20.39
N LEU A 304 20.81 10.46 -21.64
CA LEU A 304 20.15 9.22 -22.07
C LEU A 304 21.20 8.18 -22.39
N ILE A 305 21.05 6.97 -21.82
CA ILE A 305 21.96 5.84 -21.99
C ILE A 305 21.15 4.63 -22.42
N GLY A 306 21.54 3.97 -23.51
CA GLY A 306 20.83 2.77 -23.97
C GLY A 306 21.58 1.99 -25.04
N ARG A 307 21.12 0.76 -25.28
CA ARG A 307 21.62 -0.09 -26.36
C ARG A 307 20.81 0.17 -27.62
N GLY A 308 21.46 0.58 -28.69
CA GLY A 308 20.80 0.88 -29.96
C GLY A 308 20.58 2.35 -30.23
N ASN A 309 19.51 2.69 -30.99
CA ASN A 309 19.28 4.07 -31.44
C ASN A 309 18.35 4.80 -30.46
N LEU A 310 18.85 5.84 -29.82
CA LEU A 310 18.12 6.69 -28.88
C LEU A 310 17.23 7.77 -29.53
N ASP A 311 17.01 7.75 -30.85
CA ASP A 311 16.22 8.80 -31.53
C ASP A 311 14.76 8.83 -31.03
N LYS A 312 14.15 7.67 -30.79
CA LYS A 312 12.77 7.59 -30.31
C LYS A 312 12.66 8.13 -28.88
N ALA A 313 13.57 7.75 -28.00
CA ALA A 313 13.64 8.26 -26.64
C ALA A 313 13.84 9.77 -26.62
N THR A 314 14.78 10.27 -27.42
CA THR A 314 15.08 11.71 -27.57
C THR A 314 13.85 12.49 -28.06
N ASN A 315 13.17 12.00 -29.13
CA ASN A 315 12.00 12.66 -29.68
C ASN A 315 10.83 12.68 -28.72
N MET A 316 10.61 11.58 -27.96
CA MET A 316 9.59 11.53 -26.93
C MET A 316 9.89 12.53 -25.81
N LEU A 317 11.12 12.55 -25.30
CA LEU A 317 11.51 13.48 -24.24
C LEU A 317 11.33 14.94 -24.68
N VAL A 318 11.76 15.30 -25.91
CA VAL A 318 11.51 16.65 -26.47
C VAL A 318 10.02 16.95 -26.57
N GLY A 319 9.22 15.99 -27.04
CA GLY A 319 7.76 16.15 -27.14
C GLY A 319 7.10 16.37 -25.79
N GLN A 320 7.51 15.62 -24.76
CA GLN A 320 6.98 15.79 -23.40
C GLN A 320 7.41 17.13 -22.78
N LEU A 321 8.68 17.52 -22.91
CA LEU A 321 9.17 18.83 -22.44
C LEU A 321 8.39 19.99 -23.07
N ASN A 322 8.16 19.92 -24.37
CA ASN A 322 7.40 20.94 -25.08
C ASN A 322 5.91 20.94 -24.65
N SER A 323 5.23 19.79 -24.78
CA SER A 323 3.77 19.74 -24.59
C SER A 323 3.34 19.93 -23.12
N ARG A 324 4.17 19.49 -22.16
CA ARG A 324 3.81 19.54 -20.73
C ARG A 324 4.45 20.69 -19.97
N CYS A 325 5.62 21.16 -20.40
CA CYS A 325 6.39 22.17 -19.67
C CYS A 325 6.60 23.46 -20.46
N GLY A 326 6.24 23.49 -21.76
CA GLY A 326 6.56 24.64 -22.64
C GLY A 326 8.06 24.84 -22.85
N ILE A 327 8.88 23.80 -22.65
CA ILE A 327 10.34 23.87 -22.74
C ILE A 327 10.83 23.23 -24.05
N TYR A 328 11.66 23.98 -24.79
CA TYR A 328 12.31 23.51 -26.01
C TYR A 328 13.80 23.30 -25.76
N PRO A 329 14.24 22.05 -25.47
CA PRO A 329 15.64 21.78 -25.16
C PRO A 329 16.49 21.83 -26.39
N SER A 330 17.80 22.07 -26.23
CA SER A 330 18.78 22.00 -27.32
C SER A 330 18.88 20.57 -27.87
N LYS A 331 18.46 20.40 -29.12
CA LYS A 331 18.58 19.13 -29.88
C LYS A 331 19.98 18.89 -30.40
N GLN A 332 20.80 19.95 -30.52
CA GLN A 332 22.11 19.91 -31.13
C GLN A 332 23.20 20.32 -30.14
N CYS A 333 23.32 19.53 -29.08
CA CYS A 333 24.41 19.69 -28.15
C CYS A 333 25.69 19.11 -28.81
N TYR A 334 26.60 19.97 -29.25
CA TYR A 334 27.84 19.57 -29.94
C TYR A 334 28.99 19.22 -29.02
N ASN A 335 28.86 19.49 -27.72
CA ASN A 335 29.84 19.25 -26.68
C ASN A 335 29.42 18.08 -25.75
N GLN A 336 28.77 17.06 -26.30
CA GLN A 336 28.22 15.90 -25.60
C GLN A 336 29.13 15.29 -24.55
N PHE A 337 30.33 14.87 -24.96
CA PHE A 337 31.28 14.22 -24.07
C PHE A 337 31.88 15.19 -23.03
N PRO A 338 32.28 16.41 -23.32
CA PRO A 338 32.68 17.40 -22.32
C PRO A 338 31.59 17.71 -21.30
N LEU A 339 30.31 17.77 -21.68
CA LEU A 339 29.20 17.96 -20.75
C LEU A 339 29.02 16.74 -19.83
N PHE A 340 29.08 15.54 -20.41
CA PHE A 340 29.01 14.31 -19.61
C PHE A 340 30.12 14.29 -18.54
N LEU A 341 31.36 14.61 -18.91
CA LEU A 341 32.48 14.70 -17.98
C LEU A 341 32.28 15.81 -16.93
N GLY A 342 31.73 16.96 -17.33
CA GLY A 342 31.42 18.04 -16.43
C GLY A 342 30.30 17.67 -15.40
N CYS A 343 29.39 16.81 -15.81
CA CYS A 343 28.31 16.32 -14.93
C CYS A 343 28.72 15.15 -14.02
N MET A 344 29.93 14.61 -14.18
CA MET A 344 30.45 13.62 -13.23
C MET A 344 30.46 14.20 -11.80
N PRO A 345 30.10 13.42 -10.78
CA PRO A 345 29.99 13.90 -9.39
C PRO A 345 31.23 14.68 -8.93
N GLY A 346 31.07 15.91 -8.47
CA GLY A 346 32.16 16.77 -8.02
C GLY A 346 33.05 17.36 -9.14
N ASN A 347 32.68 17.20 -10.40
CA ASN A 347 33.46 17.72 -11.54
C ASN A 347 32.80 18.91 -12.27
N ALA A 348 31.73 19.45 -11.72
CA ALA A 348 30.85 20.44 -12.34
C ALA A 348 31.56 21.77 -12.69
N ARG A 349 32.67 22.11 -12.03
CA ARG A 349 33.47 23.28 -12.36
C ARG A 349 33.97 23.28 -13.81
N ASN A 350 34.09 22.09 -14.44
CA ASN A 350 34.52 21.95 -15.84
C ASN A 350 33.45 22.37 -16.87
N ILE A 351 32.18 22.54 -16.45
CA ILE A 351 31.12 23.09 -17.30
C ILE A 351 31.45 24.53 -17.59
N LYS A 352 31.44 24.90 -18.89
CA LYS A 352 31.86 26.21 -19.38
C LYS A 352 30.79 27.27 -19.09
N ASP A 353 31.21 28.55 -19.03
CA ASP A 353 30.30 29.66 -18.73
C ASP A 353 29.17 29.80 -19.77
N TYR A 354 29.39 29.44 -21.02
CA TYR A 354 28.37 29.46 -22.07
C TYR A 354 27.34 28.31 -21.94
N ASP A 355 27.63 27.27 -21.15
CA ASP A 355 26.70 26.21 -20.80
C ASP A 355 25.93 26.49 -19.49
N ARG A 356 26.06 27.71 -18.94
CA ARG A 356 25.39 28.13 -17.70
C ARG A 356 24.54 29.36 -17.97
N PHE A 357 23.38 29.44 -17.31
CA PHE A 357 22.58 30.65 -17.34
C PHE A 357 22.36 31.21 -15.91
N LEU A 358 22.31 32.54 -15.83
CA LEU A 358 22.10 33.23 -14.58
C LEU A 358 20.59 33.39 -14.32
N VAL A 359 20.13 32.93 -13.17
CA VAL A 359 18.72 32.89 -12.80
C VAL A 359 18.57 33.07 -11.29
N PRO A 360 17.42 33.60 -10.80
CA PRO A 360 17.10 33.56 -9.36
C PRO A 360 17.13 32.14 -8.82
N ALA A 361 17.64 31.95 -7.61
CA ALA A 361 17.79 30.62 -7.02
C ALA A 361 16.46 29.89 -6.83
N ASP A 362 15.39 30.61 -6.46
CA ASP A 362 14.04 30.09 -6.33
C ASP A 362 13.51 29.55 -7.66
N ALA A 363 13.71 30.27 -8.77
CA ALA A 363 13.35 29.82 -10.10
C ALA A 363 14.18 28.59 -10.55
N ALA A 364 15.50 28.58 -10.28
CA ALA A 364 16.36 27.42 -10.59
C ALA A 364 15.88 26.14 -9.86
N LEU A 365 15.45 26.27 -8.61
CA LEU A 365 14.98 25.15 -7.80
C LEU A 365 13.62 24.58 -8.25
N CYS A 366 12.86 25.31 -9.07
CA CYS A 366 11.67 24.74 -9.72
C CYS A 366 12.02 23.57 -10.64
N PHE A 367 13.24 23.58 -11.23
CA PHE A 367 13.75 22.49 -12.06
C PHE A 367 14.27 21.28 -11.26
N PHE A 368 14.39 21.36 -9.92
CA PHE A 368 14.79 20.22 -9.12
C PHE A 368 13.69 19.17 -9.09
N TYR A 369 14.05 17.93 -9.46
CA TYR A 369 13.14 16.79 -9.38
C TYR A 369 12.86 16.43 -7.92
N LYS A 370 11.60 16.17 -7.59
CA LYS A 370 11.15 16.07 -6.20
C LYS A 370 10.48 14.74 -5.84
N GLU A 371 10.09 13.95 -6.86
CA GLU A 371 9.30 12.75 -6.64
C GLU A 371 10.16 11.51 -6.36
N ALA A 372 9.62 10.62 -5.52
CA ALA A 372 10.13 9.30 -5.27
C ALA A 372 9.08 8.24 -5.59
N ARG A 373 9.53 7.03 -5.92
CA ARG A 373 8.69 5.85 -5.97
C ARG A 373 8.34 5.39 -4.55
N GLN A 374 7.17 4.80 -4.37
CA GLN A 374 6.81 4.11 -3.12
C GLN A 374 7.83 3.00 -2.82
N GLN A 375 8.23 2.89 -1.54
CA GLN A 375 9.20 1.92 -1.07
C GLN A 375 8.55 0.90 -0.12
N ASP A 376 9.20 -0.26 0.04
CA ASP A 376 8.82 -1.26 1.03
C ASP A 376 8.88 -0.70 2.44
N GLU A 377 7.92 -1.05 3.27
CA GLU A 377 7.96 -0.73 4.70
C GLU A 377 8.90 -1.69 5.45
N HIS A 378 9.67 -1.14 6.37
CA HIS A 378 10.56 -1.91 7.24
C HIS A 378 9.76 -2.60 8.35
N SER A 379 9.25 -3.81 8.07
CA SER A 379 8.55 -4.65 9.03
C SER A 379 8.82 -6.13 8.76
N SER A 380 8.74 -6.94 9.82
CA SER A 380 8.71 -8.39 9.70
C SER A 380 7.36 -8.93 9.24
N PHE A 381 6.28 -8.17 9.48
CA PHE A 381 4.94 -8.48 9.00
C PHE A 381 4.75 -7.85 7.62
N LYS A 382 4.68 -8.67 6.59
CA LYS A 382 4.62 -8.19 5.20
C LYS A 382 3.33 -8.63 4.53
N THR A 383 2.58 -7.65 4.03
CA THR A 383 1.52 -7.87 3.05
C THR A 383 1.91 -7.16 1.76
N TYR A 384 1.65 -7.81 0.63
CA TYR A 384 2.11 -7.34 -0.67
C TYR A 384 0.94 -6.79 -1.49
N PHE A 385 1.09 -5.56 -1.94
CA PHE A 385 0.25 -4.91 -2.93
C PHE A 385 1.15 -4.32 -4.00
N CYS A 386 0.62 -4.02 -5.18
CA CYS A 386 1.44 -3.44 -6.23
C CYS A 386 1.41 -1.91 -6.17
N ASP A 387 2.53 -1.29 -6.53
CA ASP A 387 2.57 0.13 -6.87
C ASP A 387 1.92 0.39 -8.25
N ARG A 388 1.90 1.64 -8.68
CA ARG A 388 1.36 2.01 -10.00
C ARG A 388 2.20 1.53 -11.17
N GLN A 389 3.46 1.15 -10.96
CA GLN A 389 4.27 0.46 -11.95
C GLN A 389 3.96 -1.06 -12.02
N GLY A 390 3.11 -1.56 -11.15
CA GLY A 390 2.73 -2.97 -11.09
C GLY A 390 3.75 -3.86 -10.42
N ILE A 391 4.55 -3.32 -9.51
CA ILE A 391 5.57 -4.05 -8.76
C ILE A 391 5.08 -4.24 -7.33
N PRO A 392 5.21 -5.48 -6.78
CA PRO A 392 4.85 -5.74 -5.39
C PRO A 392 5.61 -4.86 -4.42
N LEU A 393 4.88 -4.25 -3.49
CA LEU A 393 5.37 -3.49 -2.35
C LEU A 393 4.96 -4.18 -1.07
N ALA A 394 5.89 -4.34 -0.14
CA ALA A 394 5.61 -4.85 1.19
C ALA A 394 5.12 -3.72 2.09
N ILE A 395 3.90 -3.86 2.62
CA ILE A 395 3.34 -2.95 3.63
C ILE A 395 2.90 -3.73 4.86
N ASP A 396 2.91 -3.08 6.02
CA ASP A 396 2.40 -3.64 7.27
C ASP A 396 1.14 -2.90 7.72
N PRO A 397 -0.04 -3.43 7.42
CA PRO A 397 -1.30 -2.81 7.83
C PRO A 397 -1.74 -3.21 9.24
N PHE A 398 -0.95 -4.00 9.98
CA PHE A 398 -1.37 -4.59 11.25
C PHE A 398 -0.53 -4.15 12.45
N PHE A 399 0.78 -4.40 12.47
CA PHE A 399 1.63 -4.15 13.65
C PHE A 399 2.42 -2.84 13.58
N ASN A 400 3.09 -2.58 12.47
CA ASN A 400 3.99 -1.43 12.35
C ASN A 400 3.27 -0.08 12.43
N ILE A 401 2.02 -0.02 11.99
CA ILE A 401 1.21 1.20 12.06
C ILE A 401 1.02 1.72 13.49
N ILE A 402 0.99 0.83 14.48
CA ILE A 402 0.91 1.21 15.90
C ILE A 402 2.30 1.52 16.45
N ALA A 403 3.30 0.72 16.12
CA ALA A 403 4.69 0.91 16.56
C ALA A 403 5.27 2.26 16.10
N THR A 404 4.94 2.68 14.88
CA THR A 404 5.33 3.99 14.32
C THR A 404 4.42 5.14 14.74
N GLN A 405 3.43 4.89 15.60
CA GLN A 405 2.40 5.86 16.02
C GLN A 405 1.56 6.43 14.86
N ARG A 406 1.61 5.80 13.70
CA ARG A 406 0.83 6.20 12.52
C ARG A 406 -0.67 5.99 12.74
N CYS A 407 -1.04 4.91 13.43
CA CYS A 407 -2.40 4.61 13.86
C CYS A 407 -2.44 4.28 15.37
N ARG A 408 -3.60 4.47 15.99
CA ARG A 408 -3.84 4.13 17.39
C ARG A 408 -4.41 2.71 17.57
N ASN A 409 -4.95 2.14 16.51
CA ASN A 409 -5.53 0.79 16.47
C ASN A 409 -5.36 0.18 15.06
N SER A 410 -5.61 -1.12 14.95
CA SER A 410 -5.56 -1.86 13.67
C SER A 410 -6.91 -1.99 12.98
N ASN A 411 -7.99 -1.45 13.56
CA ASN A 411 -9.34 -1.58 13.00
C ASN A 411 -9.45 -0.90 11.63
N LYS A 412 -10.25 -1.51 10.75
CA LYS A 412 -10.38 -1.07 9.36
C LYS A 412 -11.83 -0.90 8.94
N PHE A 413 -12.03 0.04 8.06
CA PHE A 413 -13.27 0.24 7.34
C PHE A 413 -13.01 0.12 5.84
N VAL A 414 -13.79 -0.72 5.16
CA VAL A 414 -13.69 -0.97 3.72
C VAL A 414 -14.97 -0.54 3.03
N LEU A 415 -14.86 0.39 2.09
CA LEU A 415 -15.96 0.85 1.24
C LEU A 415 -15.68 0.52 -0.22
N GLY A 416 -16.56 -0.27 -0.82
CA GLY A 416 -16.45 -0.63 -2.23
C GLY A 416 -17.78 -0.93 -2.88
N PRO A 417 -18.24 -0.09 -3.82
CA PRO A 417 -19.44 -0.37 -4.60
C PRO A 417 -19.40 -1.73 -5.30
N THR A 418 -20.56 -2.25 -5.63
CA THR A 418 -20.68 -3.55 -6.33
C THR A 418 -19.89 -3.53 -7.65
N GLY A 419 -19.06 -4.55 -7.86
CA GLY A 419 -18.25 -4.72 -9.08
C GLY A 419 -16.88 -4.02 -9.06
N THR A 420 -16.49 -3.37 -7.95
CA THR A 420 -15.18 -2.69 -7.82
C THR A 420 -14.03 -3.59 -7.38
N GLY A 421 -14.27 -4.91 -7.21
CA GLY A 421 -13.25 -5.86 -6.79
C GLY A 421 -13.12 -6.04 -5.28
N LYS A 422 -14.12 -5.62 -4.49
CA LYS A 422 -14.13 -5.71 -3.01
C LYS A 422 -13.78 -7.11 -2.50
N SER A 423 -14.49 -8.15 -2.94
CA SER A 423 -14.26 -9.52 -2.48
C SER A 423 -12.87 -10.05 -2.88
N PHE A 424 -12.34 -9.64 -4.04
CA PHE A 424 -10.95 -9.96 -4.42
C PHE A 424 -9.94 -9.34 -3.48
N PHE A 425 -10.11 -8.04 -3.19
CA PHE A 425 -9.24 -7.35 -2.24
C PHE A 425 -9.25 -7.99 -0.86
N VAL A 426 -10.45 -8.29 -0.33
CA VAL A 426 -10.57 -8.88 1.01
C VAL A 426 -10.03 -10.32 1.05
N ASN A 427 -10.28 -11.14 0.02
CA ASN A 427 -9.68 -12.48 -0.08
C ASN A 427 -8.15 -12.42 -0.07
N GLU A 428 -7.56 -11.51 -0.87
CA GLU A 428 -6.11 -11.34 -0.92
C GLU A 428 -5.56 -10.83 0.42
N TYR A 429 -6.25 -9.89 1.06
CA TYR A 429 -5.87 -9.40 2.38
C TYR A 429 -5.92 -10.52 3.43
N VAL A 430 -7.01 -11.28 3.48
CA VAL A 430 -7.19 -12.42 4.41
C VAL A 430 -6.10 -13.46 4.23
N ARG A 431 -5.81 -13.87 2.98
CA ARG A 431 -4.75 -14.82 2.68
C ARG A 431 -3.41 -14.35 3.24
N GLN A 432 -3.07 -13.09 3.01
CA GLN A 432 -1.78 -12.55 3.42
C GLN A 432 -1.65 -12.41 4.95
N ILE A 433 -2.68 -11.95 5.65
CA ILE A 433 -2.65 -11.87 7.11
C ILE A 433 -2.65 -13.25 7.76
N TYR A 434 -3.40 -14.21 7.21
CA TYR A 434 -3.40 -15.61 7.67
C TYR A 434 -2.01 -16.24 7.55
N ARG A 435 -1.33 -16.02 6.43
CA ARG A 435 0.05 -16.44 6.21
C ARG A 435 1.00 -15.86 7.27
N ASN A 436 0.76 -14.62 7.70
CA ASN A 436 1.52 -13.97 8.77
C ASN A 436 1.09 -14.42 10.18
N GLY A 437 0.27 -15.48 10.29
CA GLY A 437 -0.11 -16.09 11.56
C GLY A 437 -1.30 -15.44 12.26
N ILE A 438 -2.07 -14.59 11.57
CA ILE A 438 -3.31 -14.02 12.09
C ILE A 438 -4.45 -15.03 11.92
N GLU A 439 -5.16 -15.35 13.02
CA GLU A 439 -6.37 -16.14 12.95
C GLU A 439 -7.54 -15.27 12.48
N VAL A 440 -8.37 -15.79 11.58
CA VAL A 440 -9.43 -15.01 10.94
C VAL A 440 -10.81 -15.64 11.20
N VAL A 441 -11.76 -14.81 11.63
CA VAL A 441 -13.18 -15.11 11.65
C VAL A 441 -13.88 -14.17 10.69
N LEU A 442 -14.66 -14.71 9.76
CA LEU A 442 -15.27 -13.94 8.69
C LEU A 442 -16.78 -14.24 8.61
N VAL A 443 -17.57 -13.18 8.51
CA VAL A 443 -19.01 -13.25 8.24
C VAL A 443 -19.23 -12.88 6.77
N ASP A 444 -19.69 -13.83 5.98
CA ASP A 444 -19.93 -13.71 4.53
C ASP A 444 -21.42 -13.71 4.19
N THR A 445 -21.79 -12.99 3.15
CA THR A 445 -23.16 -12.92 2.64
C THR A 445 -23.18 -13.09 1.12
N GLY A 446 -22.70 -14.20 0.60
CA GLY A 446 -22.68 -14.44 -0.85
C GLY A 446 -21.66 -15.46 -1.31
N HIS A 447 -21.25 -16.36 -0.44
CA HIS A 447 -20.30 -17.44 -0.75
C HIS A 447 -19.00 -16.96 -1.39
N SER A 448 -18.50 -15.77 -1.00
CA SER A 448 -17.34 -15.13 -1.62
C SER A 448 -16.00 -15.73 -1.18
N TYR A 449 -15.97 -16.45 -0.05
CA TYR A 449 -14.73 -16.95 0.58
C TYR A 449 -14.63 -18.47 0.62
N LEU A 450 -15.51 -19.19 -0.05
CA LEU A 450 -15.52 -20.65 -0.05
C LEU A 450 -14.21 -21.23 -0.58
N GLY A 451 -13.74 -20.76 -1.76
CA GLY A 451 -12.50 -21.26 -2.36
C GLY A 451 -11.26 -20.98 -1.50
N LEU A 452 -11.18 -19.77 -0.89
CA LEU A 452 -10.09 -19.47 0.04
C LEU A 452 -10.18 -20.33 1.32
N CYS A 453 -11.39 -20.59 1.82
CA CYS A 453 -11.60 -21.44 2.98
C CYS A 453 -11.17 -22.89 2.74
N GLU A 454 -11.49 -23.44 1.57
CA GLU A 454 -11.05 -24.77 1.16
C GLU A 454 -9.53 -24.82 1.00
N TYR A 455 -8.93 -23.82 0.35
CA TYR A 455 -7.47 -23.70 0.21
C TYR A 455 -6.74 -23.68 1.56
N LEU A 456 -7.20 -22.84 2.50
CA LEU A 456 -6.60 -22.70 3.83
C LEU A 456 -7.00 -23.83 4.79
N LYS A 457 -7.81 -24.79 4.34
CA LYS A 457 -8.35 -25.90 5.15
C LYS A 457 -9.11 -25.39 6.38
N GLY A 458 -9.80 -24.25 6.22
CA GLY A 458 -10.60 -23.62 7.26
C GLY A 458 -11.96 -24.28 7.47
N LYS A 459 -12.70 -23.77 8.44
CA LYS A 459 -14.06 -24.22 8.74
C LYS A 459 -15.07 -23.32 8.04
N TYR A 460 -15.84 -23.88 7.10
CA TYR A 460 -16.92 -23.17 6.41
C TYR A 460 -18.26 -23.60 7.01
N ILE A 461 -19.02 -22.66 7.58
CA ILE A 461 -20.27 -22.90 8.31
C ILE A 461 -21.38 -22.15 7.58
N THR A 462 -22.33 -22.89 7.01
CA THR A 462 -23.47 -22.32 6.30
C THR A 462 -24.71 -22.42 7.16
N TYR A 463 -25.46 -21.35 7.29
CA TYR A 463 -26.76 -21.38 7.95
C TYR A 463 -27.78 -22.08 7.06
N THR A 464 -28.48 -23.08 7.63
CA THR A 464 -29.70 -23.68 7.06
C THR A 464 -30.72 -23.85 8.18
N ASP A 465 -32.00 -23.93 7.82
CA ASP A 465 -33.06 -24.14 8.83
C ASP A 465 -32.91 -25.50 9.52
N GLU A 466 -32.37 -26.50 8.84
CA GLU A 466 -32.10 -27.82 9.39
C GLU A 466 -30.85 -27.84 10.29
N ASN A 467 -29.87 -27.00 9.95
CA ASN A 467 -28.61 -26.90 10.69
C ASN A 467 -28.27 -25.40 10.96
N PRO A 468 -28.98 -24.79 11.92
CA PRO A 468 -28.75 -23.38 12.25
C PRO A 468 -27.39 -23.18 12.90
N ILE A 469 -26.86 -21.96 12.81
CA ILE A 469 -25.71 -21.53 13.61
C ILE A 469 -26.19 -21.39 15.05
N THR A 470 -25.71 -22.26 15.93
CA THR A 470 -26.13 -22.37 17.33
C THR A 470 -25.03 -21.91 18.27
N MET A 471 -25.43 -21.22 19.33
CA MET A 471 -24.57 -20.90 20.45
C MET A 471 -25.45 -20.64 21.67
N ASN A 472 -25.18 -21.35 22.76
CA ASN A 472 -25.76 -21.04 24.03
C ASN A 472 -24.93 -19.97 24.77
N PRO A 473 -25.30 -18.68 24.70
CA PRO A 473 -24.53 -17.62 25.33
C PRO A 473 -24.69 -17.51 26.82
N PHE A 474 -25.67 -18.26 27.39
CA PHE A 474 -25.94 -18.30 28.82
C PHE A 474 -25.04 -19.27 29.58
N ARG A 475 -24.44 -20.25 28.91
CA ARG A 475 -23.55 -21.25 29.53
C ARG A 475 -22.19 -20.66 29.80
N ILE A 476 -21.99 -20.04 30.95
CA ILE A 476 -20.74 -19.40 31.38
C ILE A 476 -20.39 -19.83 32.80
N ASN A 477 -19.10 -19.78 33.13
CA ASN A 477 -18.64 -19.97 34.51
C ASN A 477 -18.61 -18.64 35.28
N LYS A 478 -18.33 -18.69 36.59
CA LYS A 478 -18.37 -17.52 37.48
C LYS A 478 -17.35 -16.45 37.11
N GLU A 479 -16.19 -16.84 36.55
CA GLU A 479 -15.12 -15.93 36.11
C GLU A 479 -15.49 -15.22 34.82
N GLU A 480 -16.26 -15.87 33.97
CA GLU A 480 -16.74 -15.32 32.69
C GLU A 480 -17.90 -14.34 32.89
N PHE A 481 -18.60 -14.39 34.03
CA PHE A 481 -19.69 -13.46 34.35
C PHE A 481 -19.18 -12.11 34.81
N ASN A 482 -18.58 -11.38 33.90
CA ASN A 482 -18.05 -10.04 34.07
C ASN A 482 -19.01 -8.97 33.49
N GLU A 483 -18.65 -7.70 33.63
CA GLU A 483 -19.44 -6.56 33.13
C GLU A 483 -19.77 -6.67 31.65
N GLU A 484 -18.74 -7.06 30.86
CA GLU A 484 -18.85 -7.20 29.41
C GLU A 484 -19.85 -8.30 29.00
N LYS A 485 -19.83 -9.44 29.67
CA LYS A 485 -20.78 -10.52 29.39
C LYS A 485 -22.21 -10.16 29.80
N ARG A 486 -22.36 -9.37 30.83
CA ARG A 486 -23.66 -8.81 31.23
C ARG A 486 -24.22 -7.85 30.16
N ASP A 487 -23.38 -6.95 29.65
CA ASP A 487 -23.77 -6.03 28.58
C ASP A 487 -24.10 -6.77 27.28
N PHE A 488 -23.35 -7.83 26.97
CA PHE A 488 -23.67 -8.71 25.84
C PHE A 488 -25.05 -9.36 26.00
N LEU A 489 -25.32 -10.01 27.14
CA LEU A 489 -26.60 -10.67 27.39
C LEU A 489 -27.76 -9.68 27.41
N LYS A 490 -27.56 -8.51 27.98
CA LYS A 490 -28.51 -7.40 27.90
C LYS A 490 -28.81 -6.98 26.48
N SER A 491 -27.78 -6.78 25.67
CA SER A 491 -27.91 -6.41 24.24
C SER A 491 -28.65 -7.50 23.46
N LEU A 492 -28.33 -8.77 23.72
CA LEU A 492 -29.01 -9.91 23.12
C LEU A 492 -30.50 -9.92 23.49
N ILE A 493 -30.83 -9.83 24.78
CA ILE A 493 -32.22 -9.82 25.23
C ILE A 493 -33.00 -8.62 24.66
N THR A 494 -32.37 -7.46 24.61
CA THR A 494 -32.92 -6.26 23.96
C THR A 494 -33.27 -6.50 22.50
N LEU A 495 -32.34 -7.10 21.77
CA LEU A 495 -32.50 -7.41 20.35
C LEU A 495 -33.62 -8.46 20.14
N LEU A 496 -33.69 -9.47 21.01
CA LEU A 496 -34.74 -10.48 20.97
C LEU A 496 -36.14 -9.87 21.22
N TRP A 497 -36.24 -8.95 22.18
CA TRP A 497 -37.52 -8.37 22.62
C TRP A 497 -38.00 -7.24 21.68
N LYS A 498 -37.14 -6.23 21.47
CA LYS A 498 -37.51 -5.00 20.75
C LYS A 498 -37.15 -5.06 19.27
N GLY A 499 -36.41 -6.07 18.85
CA GLY A 499 -35.88 -6.16 17.47
C GLY A 499 -34.81 -5.12 17.16
N SER A 500 -34.42 -5.01 15.87
CA SER A 500 -33.32 -4.17 15.43
C SER A 500 -33.57 -2.65 15.52
N LYS A 501 -34.82 -2.20 15.59
CA LYS A 501 -35.18 -0.76 15.61
C LYS A 501 -35.75 -0.28 16.95
N GLY A 502 -35.94 -1.19 17.91
CA GLY A 502 -36.52 -0.85 19.19
C GLY A 502 -35.48 -0.41 20.22
N GLU A 503 -35.86 0.54 21.07
CA GLU A 503 -35.06 0.99 22.20
C GLU A 503 -35.77 0.60 23.52
N LEU A 504 -34.98 0.32 24.55
CA LEU A 504 -35.49 0.11 25.91
C LEU A 504 -35.74 1.44 26.59
N SER A 505 -36.83 1.55 27.30
CA SER A 505 -37.00 2.58 28.32
C SER A 505 -35.98 2.38 29.45
N GLN A 506 -35.68 3.40 30.25
CA GLN A 506 -34.79 3.28 31.41
C GLN A 506 -35.29 2.21 32.43
N VAL A 507 -36.59 2.05 32.52
CA VAL A 507 -37.22 1.04 33.41
C VAL A 507 -36.95 -0.35 32.87
N GLU A 508 -37.20 -0.60 31.61
CA GLU A 508 -36.92 -1.89 30.94
C GLU A 508 -35.44 -2.25 30.96
N ASP A 509 -34.57 -1.26 30.72
CA ASP A 509 -33.13 -1.42 30.81
C ASP A 509 -32.66 -1.89 32.18
N THR A 510 -33.22 -1.27 33.25
CA THR A 510 -32.93 -1.63 34.62
C THR A 510 -33.49 -3.02 34.96
N LEU A 511 -34.71 -3.33 34.49
CA LEU A 511 -35.34 -4.65 34.70
C LEU A 511 -34.53 -5.78 34.11
N ILE A 512 -34.09 -5.65 32.85
CA ILE A 512 -33.23 -6.65 32.20
C ILE A 512 -31.91 -6.80 32.94
N SER A 513 -31.28 -5.70 33.32
CA SER A 513 -30.00 -5.72 34.04
C SER A 513 -30.12 -6.46 35.39
N ASN A 514 -31.17 -6.16 36.14
CA ASN A 514 -31.45 -6.82 37.39
C ASN A 514 -31.77 -8.33 37.21
N THR A 515 -32.52 -8.64 36.16
CA THR A 515 -32.90 -10.03 35.85
C THR A 515 -31.68 -10.88 35.49
N VAL A 516 -30.79 -10.38 34.66
CA VAL A 516 -29.54 -11.06 34.28
C VAL A 516 -28.68 -11.30 35.54
N ASN A 517 -28.49 -10.26 36.36
CA ASN A 517 -27.69 -10.39 37.59
C ASN A 517 -28.28 -11.41 38.57
N GLU A 518 -29.60 -11.40 38.78
CA GLU A 518 -30.26 -12.28 39.71
C GLU A 518 -30.32 -13.73 39.23
N TYR A 519 -30.51 -13.94 37.89
CA TYR A 519 -30.45 -15.26 37.26
C TYR A 519 -29.13 -15.98 37.54
N TYR A 520 -28.01 -15.27 37.35
CA TYR A 520 -26.69 -15.86 37.61
C TYR A 520 -26.37 -15.97 39.09
N ARG A 521 -26.86 -15.05 39.94
CA ARG A 521 -26.73 -15.17 41.40
C ARG A 521 -27.43 -16.44 41.89
N ASP A 522 -28.70 -16.65 41.50
CA ASP A 522 -29.47 -17.84 41.84
C ASP A 522 -28.78 -19.13 41.36
N TYR A 523 -28.24 -19.10 40.14
CA TYR A 523 -27.51 -20.24 39.61
C TYR A 523 -26.23 -20.55 40.43
N PHE A 524 -25.39 -19.56 40.67
CA PHE A 524 -24.11 -19.77 41.38
C PHE A 524 -24.32 -20.17 42.86
N ASP A 525 -25.40 -19.72 43.46
CA ASP A 525 -25.74 -20.06 44.86
C ASP A 525 -26.44 -21.41 44.96
N SER A 526 -27.08 -21.91 43.90
CA SER A 526 -27.87 -23.14 43.92
C SER A 526 -27.06 -24.42 43.74
N GLY A 527 -25.81 -24.35 43.24
CA GLY A 527 -24.98 -25.52 42.94
C GLY A 527 -25.51 -26.43 41.82
N ARG A 528 -26.37 -25.91 40.95
CA ARG A 528 -26.92 -26.62 39.77
C ARG A 528 -25.81 -26.91 38.76
N ASP A 529 -26.01 -27.97 37.97
CA ASP A 529 -25.10 -28.30 36.86
C ASP A 529 -25.16 -27.26 35.75
N ALA A 530 -24.03 -27.11 35.01
CA ALA A 530 -23.89 -26.14 33.91
C ALA A 530 -24.90 -26.37 32.78
N SER A 531 -25.46 -27.57 32.64
CA SER A 531 -26.51 -27.87 31.65
C SER A 531 -27.83 -27.12 31.92
N TYR A 532 -28.03 -26.62 33.15
CA TYR A 532 -29.14 -25.73 33.47
C TYR A 532 -29.09 -24.40 32.71
N LEU A 533 -27.92 -23.86 32.52
CA LEU A 533 -27.75 -22.56 31.86
C LEU A 533 -28.08 -22.62 30.36
N SER A 534 -29.21 -22.03 30.00
CA SER A 534 -29.72 -21.96 28.64
C SER A 534 -30.67 -20.77 28.49
N PHE A 535 -31.03 -20.41 27.24
CA PHE A 535 -32.11 -19.44 27.04
C PHE A 535 -33.44 -19.94 27.66
N ASN A 536 -33.71 -21.23 27.57
CA ASN A 536 -34.94 -21.81 28.16
C ASN A 536 -35.05 -21.53 29.65
N SER A 537 -33.98 -21.85 30.41
CA SER A 537 -33.97 -21.61 31.87
C SER A 537 -33.98 -20.11 32.21
N PHE A 538 -33.31 -19.30 31.40
CA PHE A 538 -33.36 -17.83 31.56
C PHE A 538 -34.77 -17.29 31.32
N TYR A 539 -35.47 -17.77 30.29
CA TYR A 539 -36.86 -17.35 30.02
C TYR A 539 -37.80 -17.75 31.15
N GLU A 540 -37.70 -19.03 31.60
CA GLU A 540 -38.51 -19.55 32.74
C GLU A 540 -38.24 -18.77 34.04
N PHE A 541 -37.03 -18.28 34.27
CA PHE A 541 -36.66 -17.44 35.41
C PHE A 541 -37.12 -15.98 35.22
N SER A 542 -36.89 -15.41 34.08
CA SER A 542 -37.06 -13.97 33.81
C SER A 542 -38.52 -13.52 33.90
N VAL A 543 -39.44 -14.28 33.35
CA VAL A 543 -40.89 -13.91 33.31
C VAL A 543 -41.48 -13.73 34.70
N PRO A 544 -41.44 -14.71 35.63
CA PRO A 544 -41.98 -14.54 36.97
C PRO A 544 -41.19 -13.51 37.79
N PHE A 545 -39.87 -13.42 37.61
CA PHE A 545 -39.03 -12.48 38.33
C PHE A 545 -39.35 -11.03 37.96
N MET A 546 -39.44 -10.71 36.65
CA MET A 546 -39.77 -9.36 36.17
C MET A 546 -41.19 -8.97 36.56
N ASN A 547 -42.17 -9.86 36.42
CA ASN A 547 -43.53 -9.62 36.85
C ASN A 547 -43.66 -9.31 38.38
N LYS A 548 -42.85 -9.98 39.20
CA LYS A 548 -42.76 -9.71 40.64
C LYS A 548 -42.19 -8.30 40.88
N GLN A 549 -41.08 -7.96 40.27
CA GLN A 549 -40.43 -6.63 40.38
C GLN A 549 -41.36 -5.50 39.95
N ILE A 550 -42.04 -5.67 38.82
CA ILE A 550 -43.01 -4.70 38.30
C ILE A 550 -44.17 -4.47 39.27
N SER A 551 -44.65 -5.55 39.91
CA SER A 551 -45.73 -5.48 40.87
C SER A 551 -45.31 -4.81 42.19
N GLU A 552 -44.14 -5.15 42.70
CA GLU A 552 -43.57 -4.58 43.94
C GLU A 552 -43.20 -3.08 43.76
N ALA A 553 -42.68 -2.67 42.61
CA ALA A 553 -42.32 -1.29 42.32
C ALA A 553 -43.48 -0.45 41.76
N ASN A 554 -44.62 -1.03 41.47
CA ASN A 554 -45.82 -0.39 40.88
C ASN A 554 -45.54 0.34 39.54
N ILE A 555 -44.71 -0.29 38.68
CA ILE A 555 -44.23 0.27 37.40
C ILE A 555 -44.86 -0.39 36.15
N ARG A 556 -46.01 -1.02 36.31
CA ARG A 556 -46.68 -1.83 35.27
C ARG A 556 -46.96 -1.06 33.97
N SER A 557 -47.18 0.25 34.05
CA SER A 557 -47.37 1.12 32.87
C SER A 557 -46.11 1.48 32.10
N TYR A 558 -44.93 1.13 32.61
CA TYR A 558 -43.62 1.50 32.02
C TYR A 558 -42.86 0.32 31.40
N ALA A 559 -43.42 -0.92 31.45
CA ALA A 559 -42.78 -2.11 30.90
C ALA A 559 -43.80 -2.97 30.14
N GLU A 560 -43.50 -3.32 28.90
CA GLU A 560 -44.37 -4.11 28.01
C GLU A 560 -44.17 -5.62 28.17
N MET A 561 -44.52 -6.17 29.33
CA MET A 561 -44.28 -7.59 29.66
C MET A 561 -45.03 -8.57 28.77
N GLU A 562 -46.22 -8.25 28.31
CA GLU A 562 -46.98 -9.13 27.40
C GLU A 562 -46.25 -9.29 26.07
N SER A 563 -45.65 -8.20 25.60
CA SER A 563 -44.79 -8.20 24.41
C SER A 563 -43.51 -9.02 24.64
N TYR A 564 -42.88 -8.89 25.83
CA TYR A 564 -41.70 -9.66 26.19
C TYR A 564 -41.98 -11.18 26.16
N GLU A 565 -42.99 -11.64 26.84
CA GLU A 565 -43.34 -13.05 26.88
C GLU A 565 -43.70 -13.61 25.51
N TYR A 566 -44.48 -12.89 24.73
CA TYR A 566 -44.94 -13.34 23.44
C TYR A 566 -43.79 -13.42 22.39
N VAL A 567 -42.95 -12.40 22.34
CA VAL A 567 -41.89 -12.33 21.34
C VAL A 567 -40.74 -13.29 21.63
N LEU A 568 -40.34 -13.43 22.92
CA LEU A 568 -39.23 -14.31 23.29
C LEU A 568 -39.63 -15.79 23.20
N LYS A 569 -40.94 -16.12 23.22
CA LYS A 569 -41.44 -17.48 23.06
C LYS A 569 -40.98 -18.19 21.78
N LYS A 570 -40.60 -17.44 20.73
CA LYS A 570 -40.06 -17.99 19.49
C LYS A 570 -38.69 -18.69 19.67
N PHE A 571 -37.96 -18.32 20.71
CA PHE A 571 -36.63 -18.87 21.05
C PHE A 571 -36.71 -19.89 22.22
N TYR A 572 -37.90 -20.04 22.82
CA TYR A 572 -38.16 -21.00 23.89
C TYR A 572 -38.61 -22.34 23.31
N LYS A 573 -38.67 -23.39 24.16
CA LYS A 573 -39.07 -24.76 23.80
C LYS A 573 -40.28 -24.82 22.87
N GLY A 574 -40.11 -25.49 21.73
CA GLY A 574 -41.13 -25.60 20.68
C GLY A 574 -41.30 -24.37 19.82
N GLY A 575 -40.50 -23.33 19.98
CA GLY A 575 -40.46 -22.17 19.10
C GLY A 575 -39.56 -22.35 17.86
N ASP A 576 -39.80 -21.54 16.82
CA ASP A 576 -39.14 -21.67 15.51
C ASP A 576 -37.60 -21.59 15.60
N TYR A 577 -37.07 -20.88 16.60
CA TYR A 577 -35.63 -20.62 16.74
C TYR A 577 -35.07 -21.20 18.06
N GLU A 578 -35.70 -22.24 18.63
CA GLU A 578 -35.28 -22.83 19.88
C GLU A 578 -33.78 -23.21 19.91
N ARG A 579 -33.31 -23.86 18.85
CA ARG A 579 -31.94 -24.37 18.77
C ARG A 579 -30.88 -23.26 18.76
N THR A 580 -31.17 -22.10 18.17
CA THR A 580 -30.20 -20.99 17.97
C THR A 580 -29.52 -20.56 19.27
N LEU A 581 -30.25 -20.50 20.41
CA LEU A 581 -29.77 -20.01 21.70
C LEU A 581 -29.69 -21.07 22.81
N ASN A 582 -30.07 -22.29 22.51
CA ASN A 582 -30.09 -23.38 23.53
C ASN A 582 -29.08 -24.51 23.25
N ASP A 583 -28.75 -24.75 21.98
CA ASP A 583 -27.75 -25.74 21.61
C ASP A 583 -26.34 -25.16 21.76
N ASP A 584 -25.44 -25.99 22.29
CA ASP A 584 -24.04 -25.63 22.44
C ASP A 584 -23.36 -25.49 21.05
N MET A 585 -22.46 -24.55 20.98
CA MET A 585 -21.58 -24.41 19.82
C MET A 585 -20.51 -25.51 19.80
N ASP A 586 -20.10 -25.90 18.62
CA ASP A 586 -18.94 -26.77 18.42
C ASP A 586 -17.68 -26.16 19.02
N LYS A 587 -17.20 -26.73 20.13
CA LYS A 587 -15.98 -26.24 20.84
C LYS A 587 -14.72 -26.33 19.98
N SER A 588 -14.71 -27.13 18.90
CA SER A 588 -13.59 -27.21 17.97
C SER A 588 -13.31 -25.89 17.26
N LEU A 589 -14.33 -25.01 17.17
CA LEU A 589 -14.18 -23.67 16.55
C LEU A 589 -13.16 -22.78 17.28
N PHE A 590 -12.92 -22.99 18.56
CA PHE A 590 -11.89 -22.22 19.26
C PHE A 590 -10.47 -22.58 18.79
N ASP A 591 -10.27 -23.78 18.25
CA ASP A 591 -8.97 -24.26 17.76
C ASP A 591 -8.76 -23.97 16.26
N GLU A 592 -9.84 -23.68 15.51
CA GLU A 592 -9.76 -23.38 14.09
C GLU A 592 -9.13 -22.00 13.85
N LYS A 593 -8.17 -21.94 12.93
CA LYS A 593 -7.46 -20.69 12.60
C LYS A 593 -8.21 -19.83 11.59
N PHE A 594 -9.00 -20.44 10.72
CA PHE A 594 -9.82 -19.74 9.73
C PHE A 594 -11.24 -20.27 9.77
N ILE A 595 -12.19 -19.38 10.07
CA ILE A 595 -13.61 -19.71 10.17
C ILE A 595 -14.38 -18.73 9.27
N VAL A 596 -15.23 -19.28 8.42
CA VAL A 596 -16.17 -18.49 7.60
C VAL A 596 -17.59 -18.88 8.00
N PHE A 597 -18.35 -17.88 8.43
CA PHE A 597 -19.79 -17.99 8.67
C PHE A 597 -20.55 -17.44 7.47
N GLU A 598 -21.13 -18.32 6.69
CA GLU A 598 -21.96 -17.96 5.54
C GLU A 598 -23.41 -17.80 5.98
N VAL A 599 -23.91 -16.57 5.89
CA VAL A 599 -25.22 -16.18 6.42
C VAL A 599 -26.17 -15.63 5.35
N ASP A 600 -25.90 -15.91 4.07
CA ASP A 600 -26.72 -15.43 2.94
C ASP A 600 -28.19 -15.81 3.08
N ALA A 601 -28.47 -17.03 3.54
CA ALA A 601 -29.85 -17.51 3.75
C ALA A 601 -30.68 -16.64 4.71
N ILE A 602 -30.03 -15.94 5.66
CA ILE A 602 -30.71 -15.11 6.67
C ILE A 602 -30.38 -13.62 6.54
N LYS A 603 -29.63 -13.19 5.53
CA LYS A 603 -29.16 -11.79 5.37
C LYS A 603 -30.27 -10.73 5.38
N ASP A 604 -31.48 -11.09 4.92
CA ASP A 604 -32.64 -10.22 4.89
C ASP A 604 -33.62 -10.48 6.06
N HIS A 605 -33.30 -11.45 6.95
CA HIS A 605 -34.11 -11.79 8.09
C HIS A 605 -33.83 -10.83 9.26
N LYS A 606 -34.78 -9.90 9.51
CA LYS A 606 -34.64 -8.78 10.46
C LYS A 606 -34.31 -9.17 11.91
N ILE A 607 -34.55 -10.41 12.29
CA ILE A 607 -34.33 -10.91 13.67
C ILE A 607 -33.08 -11.82 13.68
N LEU A 608 -33.00 -12.82 12.81
CA LEU A 608 -31.93 -13.82 12.87
C LEU A 608 -30.57 -13.26 12.49
N PHE A 609 -30.48 -12.44 11.45
CA PHE A 609 -29.19 -11.93 10.98
C PHE A 609 -28.45 -11.11 12.07
N PRO A 610 -29.10 -10.13 12.76
CA PRO A 610 -28.45 -9.42 13.86
C PRO A 610 -28.06 -10.34 15.03
N ILE A 611 -28.93 -11.32 15.40
CA ILE A 611 -28.64 -12.25 16.50
C ILE A 611 -27.43 -13.12 16.18
N VAL A 612 -27.40 -13.75 15.00
CA VAL A 612 -26.27 -14.60 14.58
C VAL A 612 -24.98 -13.79 14.49
N THR A 613 -25.04 -12.56 13.97
CA THR A 613 -23.88 -11.66 13.92
C THR A 613 -23.38 -11.33 15.33
N LEU A 614 -24.28 -11.04 16.28
CA LEU A 614 -23.93 -10.77 17.67
C LEU A 614 -23.25 -12.00 18.32
N ILE A 615 -23.77 -13.19 18.07
CA ILE A 615 -23.19 -14.46 18.52
C ILE A 615 -21.77 -14.66 17.99
N ILE A 616 -21.55 -14.41 16.69
CA ILE A 616 -20.23 -14.54 16.07
C ILE A 616 -19.24 -13.53 16.66
N MET A 617 -19.69 -12.30 16.94
CA MET A 617 -18.85 -11.30 17.60
C MET A 617 -18.46 -11.72 19.02
N ASP A 618 -19.38 -12.31 19.79
CA ASP A 618 -19.07 -12.83 21.13
C ASP A 618 -18.10 -14.03 21.07
N LEU A 619 -18.29 -14.95 20.12
CA LEU A 619 -17.35 -16.04 19.85
C LEU A 619 -15.94 -15.49 19.61
N PHE A 620 -15.83 -14.47 18.76
CA PHE A 620 -14.54 -13.87 18.44
C PHE A 620 -13.86 -13.25 19.67
N ILE A 621 -14.62 -12.54 20.51
CA ILE A 621 -14.11 -11.98 21.76
C ILE A 621 -13.64 -13.07 22.71
N GLN A 622 -14.40 -14.17 22.85
CA GLN A 622 -14.00 -15.31 23.68
C GLN A 622 -12.73 -15.96 23.13
N LYS A 623 -12.65 -16.16 21.82
CA LYS A 623 -11.47 -16.70 21.15
C LYS A 623 -10.22 -15.83 21.39
N MET A 624 -10.34 -14.49 21.36
CA MET A 624 -9.25 -13.58 21.69
C MET A 624 -8.75 -13.70 23.12
N ARG A 625 -9.64 -14.00 24.08
CA ARG A 625 -9.29 -14.15 25.49
C ARG A 625 -8.58 -15.46 25.78
N ILE A 626 -9.03 -16.53 25.13
CA ILE A 626 -8.52 -17.90 25.37
C ILE A 626 -7.18 -18.12 24.64
N LYS A 627 -7.05 -17.61 23.42
CA LYS A 627 -5.88 -17.86 22.55
C LYS A 627 -5.01 -16.62 22.42
N LYS A 628 -3.70 -16.79 22.58
CA LYS A 628 -2.71 -15.73 22.29
C LYS A 628 -2.49 -15.59 20.77
N GLY A 629 -2.01 -14.43 20.33
CA GLY A 629 -1.70 -14.13 18.93
C GLY A 629 -2.67 -13.15 18.30
N GLY A 630 -2.30 -12.63 17.12
CA GLY A 630 -3.12 -11.70 16.36
C GLY A 630 -4.40 -12.36 15.82
N LYS A 631 -5.49 -11.62 15.81
CA LYS A 631 -6.79 -12.10 15.30
C LYS A 631 -7.51 -11.03 14.52
N SER A 632 -8.23 -11.44 13.49
CA SER A 632 -9.04 -10.56 12.64
C SER A 632 -10.48 -11.04 12.60
N LEU A 633 -11.43 -10.12 12.85
CA LEU A 633 -12.84 -10.31 12.58
C LEU A 633 -13.26 -9.45 11.39
N ILE A 634 -13.80 -10.07 10.37
CA ILE A 634 -14.28 -9.39 9.17
C ILE A 634 -15.79 -9.60 9.06
N ILE A 635 -16.53 -8.50 8.92
CA ILE A 635 -17.99 -8.54 8.80
C ILE A 635 -18.38 -7.86 7.50
N GLU A 636 -18.83 -8.67 6.52
CA GLU A 636 -19.44 -8.16 5.30
C GLU A 636 -20.90 -7.74 5.52
N GLU A 637 -21.33 -6.69 4.84
CA GLU A 637 -22.69 -6.13 4.95
C GLU A 637 -23.11 -5.83 6.39
N ALA A 638 -22.13 -5.42 7.22
CA ALA A 638 -22.31 -5.22 8.65
C ALA A 638 -23.45 -4.24 8.99
N TRP A 639 -23.77 -3.32 8.10
CA TRP A 639 -24.82 -2.33 8.26
C TRP A 639 -26.20 -2.97 8.51
N LYS A 640 -26.50 -4.13 7.88
CA LYS A 640 -27.76 -4.86 8.11
C LYS A 640 -27.89 -5.36 9.54
N ALA A 641 -26.77 -5.72 10.16
CA ALA A 641 -26.76 -6.13 11.57
C ALA A 641 -26.81 -4.93 12.52
N ILE A 642 -26.28 -3.77 12.11
CA ILE A 642 -26.01 -2.62 12.97
C ILE A 642 -27.13 -1.56 12.90
N GLU A 643 -28.27 -1.84 12.27
CA GLU A 643 -29.43 -0.94 12.28
C GLU A 643 -29.92 -0.60 13.69
N SER A 644 -29.63 -1.44 14.68
CA SER A 644 -30.06 -1.22 16.06
C SER A 644 -29.04 -0.44 16.90
N PRO A 645 -29.47 0.49 17.78
CA PRO A 645 -28.60 1.17 18.73
C PRO A 645 -27.80 0.22 19.62
N SER A 646 -28.41 -0.87 20.06
CA SER A 646 -27.76 -1.90 20.90
C SER A 646 -26.62 -2.60 20.17
N MET A 647 -26.83 -2.98 18.90
CA MET A 647 -25.80 -3.59 18.06
C MET A 647 -24.66 -2.62 17.74
N ALA A 648 -24.99 -1.35 17.44
CA ALA A 648 -23.98 -0.33 17.22
C ALA A 648 -23.13 -0.08 18.49
N GLY A 649 -23.75 -0.10 19.66
CA GLY A 649 -23.06 -0.04 20.96
C GLY A 649 -22.12 -1.23 21.16
N TYR A 650 -22.58 -2.45 20.84
CA TYR A 650 -21.75 -3.65 20.95
C TYR A 650 -20.60 -3.68 19.94
N LEU A 651 -20.81 -3.20 18.70
CA LEU A 651 -19.74 -3.04 17.75
C LEU A 651 -18.68 -2.02 18.22
N GLN A 652 -19.12 -0.91 18.80
CA GLN A 652 -18.20 0.06 19.39
C GLN A 652 -17.38 -0.56 20.53
N TYR A 653 -18.02 -1.39 21.37
CA TYR A 653 -17.35 -2.16 22.39
C TYR A 653 -16.33 -3.14 21.77
N LEU A 654 -16.71 -3.87 20.73
CA LEU A 654 -15.82 -4.77 20.00
C LEU A 654 -14.57 -4.03 19.51
N TYR A 655 -14.73 -2.90 18.82
CA TYR A 655 -13.60 -2.08 18.31
C TYR A 655 -12.64 -1.64 19.42
N LYS A 656 -13.16 -1.29 20.59
CA LYS A 656 -12.34 -0.93 21.76
C LYS A 656 -11.64 -2.14 22.38
N THR A 657 -12.30 -3.29 22.36
CA THR A 657 -11.81 -4.51 23.00
C THR A 657 -10.75 -5.22 22.19
N VAL A 658 -10.90 -5.34 20.87
CA VAL A 658 -9.94 -6.03 19.99
C VAL A 658 -8.53 -5.44 20.10
N ARG A 659 -8.42 -4.13 20.28
CA ARG A 659 -7.15 -3.43 20.49
C ARG A 659 -6.35 -3.97 21.69
N LYS A 660 -7.04 -4.37 22.80
CA LYS A 660 -6.38 -4.87 24.01
C LYS A 660 -5.75 -6.26 23.82
N PHE A 661 -6.16 -6.99 22.78
CA PHE A 661 -5.77 -8.37 22.51
C PHE A 661 -4.99 -8.55 21.20
N ASN A 662 -4.36 -7.47 20.68
CA ASN A 662 -3.67 -7.49 19.39
C ASN A 662 -4.58 -7.99 18.24
N GLY A 663 -5.86 -7.60 18.30
CA GLY A 663 -6.83 -7.94 17.29
C GLY A 663 -7.19 -6.75 16.39
N GLU A 664 -7.88 -7.05 15.31
CA GLU A 664 -8.54 -6.07 14.45
C GLU A 664 -9.99 -6.47 14.18
N ALA A 665 -10.83 -5.47 13.98
CA ALA A 665 -12.16 -5.65 13.45
C ALA A 665 -12.28 -4.85 12.14
N ILE A 666 -12.79 -5.51 11.11
CA ILE A 666 -12.94 -4.95 9.75
C ILE A 666 -14.41 -4.97 9.40
N VAL A 667 -14.96 -3.81 9.10
CA VAL A 667 -16.31 -3.67 8.57
C VAL A 667 -16.22 -3.37 7.08
N VAL A 668 -16.97 -4.13 6.30
CA VAL A 668 -17.00 -4.02 4.84
C VAL A 668 -18.41 -3.65 4.40
N THR A 669 -18.55 -2.59 3.59
CA THR A 669 -19.84 -2.15 3.05
C THR A 669 -19.74 -1.79 1.57
N GLN A 670 -20.90 -1.83 0.90
CA GLN A 670 -21.04 -1.46 -0.51
C GLN A 670 -21.65 -0.07 -0.68
N ASP A 671 -22.47 0.38 0.26
CA ASP A 671 -23.22 1.63 0.14
C ASP A 671 -22.83 2.65 1.22
N VAL A 672 -22.78 3.88 0.79
CA VAL A 672 -22.50 5.04 1.64
C VAL A 672 -23.75 5.51 2.36
N ALA A 673 -24.93 5.31 1.79
CA ALA A 673 -26.20 5.63 2.44
C ALA A 673 -26.31 4.93 3.81
N ASP A 674 -25.68 3.76 3.94
CA ASP A 674 -25.60 3.00 5.19
C ASP A 674 -24.84 3.78 6.29
N LEU A 675 -23.81 4.55 5.91
CA LEU A 675 -23.03 5.38 6.83
C LEU A 675 -23.68 6.72 7.14
N THR A 676 -24.32 7.35 6.15
CA THR A 676 -24.85 8.71 6.28
C THR A 676 -26.20 8.71 6.99
N GLY A 677 -26.98 7.63 6.83
CA GLY A 677 -28.32 7.46 7.41
C GLY A 677 -28.35 7.22 8.92
N ASN A 678 -27.25 6.74 9.52
CA ASN A 678 -27.20 6.37 10.93
C ASN A 678 -26.05 7.06 11.67
N LYS A 679 -26.38 8.06 12.51
CA LYS A 679 -25.40 8.81 13.32
C LYS A 679 -24.59 7.91 14.28
N ILE A 680 -25.18 6.83 14.75
CA ILE A 680 -24.55 5.91 15.70
C ILE A 680 -23.48 5.07 14.97
N LEU A 681 -23.81 4.59 13.78
CA LEU A 681 -22.91 3.89 12.88
C LEU A 681 -21.69 4.73 12.49
N LYS A 682 -21.97 5.98 12.08
CA LYS A 682 -20.92 6.94 11.76
C LYS A 682 -19.92 7.07 12.90
N ASN A 683 -20.40 7.28 14.11
CA ASN A 683 -19.54 7.46 15.28
C ASN A 683 -18.84 6.15 15.69
N ALA A 684 -19.53 5.01 15.61
CA ALA A 684 -18.95 3.73 15.99
C ALA A 684 -17.80 3.30 15.05
N ILE A 685 -17.98 3.43 13.75
CA ILE A 685 -17.02 2.96 12.73
C ILE A 685 -15.95 4.01 12.46
N VAL A 686 -16.36 5.23 12.06
CA VAL A 686 -15.42 6.26 11.61
C VAL A 686 -14.48 6.72 12.72
N THR A 687 -14.98 6.80 13.97
CA THR A 687 -14.16 7.24 15.11
C THR A 687 -13.20 6.16 15.61
N ASN A 688 -13.49 4.87 15.35
CA ASN A 688 -12.73 3.76 15.90
C ASN A 688 -11.95 2.94 14.85
N ALA A 689 -12.06 3.27 13.55
CA ALA A 689 -11.25 2.68 12.49
C ALA A 689 -10.18 3.68 12.03
N ASP A 690 -8.94 3.47 12.40
CA ASP A 690 -7.83 4.33 12.00
C ASP A 690 -7.34 4.04 10.57
N THR A 691 -7.72 2.90 10.01
CA THR A 691 -7.44 2.54 8.62
C THR A 691 -8.71 2.56 7.79
N MET A 692 -8.67 3.30 6.68
CA MET A 692 -9.75 3.35 5.71
C MET A 692 -9.28 2.82 4.36
N ILE A 693 -10.11 1.98 3.76
CA ILE A 693 -9.84 1.33 2.48
C ILE A 693 -11.00 1.66 1.54
N LEU A 694 -10.71 2.41 0.49
CA LEU A 694 -11.71 2.82 -0.49
C LEU A 694 -11.35 2.22 -1.85
N LEU A 695 -12.24 1.40 -2.39
CA LEU A 695 -12.15 0.94 -3.77
C LEU A 695 -12.69 2.03 -4.71
N ASP A 696 -12.76 1.75 -6.00
CA ASP A 696 -13.23 2.71 -7.01
C ASP A 696 -14.60 3.32 -6.63
N GLN A 697 -14.64 4.64 -6.49
CA GLN A 697 -15.80 5.42 -6.07
C GLN A 697 -16.50 6.16 -7.21
N GLU A 698 -16.22 5.85 -8.47
CA GLU A 698 -16.80 6.56 -9.62
C GLU A 698 -18.33 6.56 -9.58
N LYS A 699 -18.95 5.46 -9.12
CA LYS A 699 -20.40 5.36 -8.97
C LYS A 699 -20.98 6.35 -7.93
N ASN A 700 -20.20 6.71 -6.93
CA ASN A 700 -20.60 7.57 -5.82
C ASN A 700 -20.22 9.04 -6.04
N LYS A 701 -19.62 9.38 -7.18
CA LYS A 701 -19.06 10.71 -7.46
C LYS A 701 -20.03 11.86 -7.22
N LYS A 702 -21.30 11.70 -7.59
CA LYS A 702 -22.32 12.75 -7.43
C LYS A 702 -22.66 13.06 -5.97
N ASN A 703 -22.50 12.09 -5.06
CA ASN A 703 -22.85 12.19 -3.65
C ASN A 703 -21.62 12.13 -2.75
N PHE A 704 -20.42 12.26 -3.33
CA PHE A 704 -19.18 12.04 -2.60
C PHE A 704 -18.89 13.13 -1.55
N ASP A 705 -19.47 14.32 -1.69
CA ASP A 705 -19.32 15.41 -0.70
C ASP A 705 -19.80 15.00 0.70
N GLU A 706 -20.83 14.17 0.80
CA GLU A 706 -21.29 13.63 2.08
C GLU A 706 -20.28 12.61 2.64
N ILE A 707 -19.75 11.74 1.80
CA ILE A 707 -18.70 10.78 2.15
C ILE A 707 -17.45 11.51 2.63
N GLN A 708 -17.02 12.52 1.89
CA GLN A 708 -15.87 13.34 2.21
C GLN A 708 -15.98 13.94 3.60
N LYS A 709 -17.15 14.52 3.94
CA LYS A 709 -17.42 15.10 5.27
C LYS A 709 -17.47 14.04 6.37
N VAL A 710 -18.07 12.88 6.09
CA VAL A 710 -18.21 11.81 7.06
C VAL A 710 -16.86 11.18 7.40
N LEU A 711 -16.05 10.90 6.37
CA LEU A 711 -14.77 10.22 6.52
C LEU A 711 -13.59 11.20 6.77
N GLY A 712 -13.84 12.51 6.76
CA GLY A 712 -12.80 13.53 6.93
C GLY A 712 -11.73 13.46 5.83
N ILE A 713 -12.16 13.29 4.57
CA ILE A 713 -11.27 13.19 3.41
C ILE A 713 -10.86 14.58 2.97
N THR A 714 -9.57 14.83 2.81
CA THR A 714 -9.02 16.08 2.29
C THR A 714 -9.16 16.18 0.77
N ASN A 715 -8.94 17.36 0.20
CA ASN A 715 -8.99 17.55 -1.26
C ASN A 715 -7.85 16.78 -1.97
N SER A 716 -6.69 16.67 -1.36
CA SER A 716 -5.57 15.87 -1.88
C SER A 716 -5.88 14.37 -1.88
N GLU A 717 -6.52 13.87 -0.83
CA GLU A 717 -6.99 12.48 -0.78
C GLU A 717 -8.11 12.23 -1.80
N LEU A 718 -8.98 13.22 -2.02
CA LEU A 718 -10.05 13.15 -3.02
C LEU A 718 -9.46 12.92 -4.43
N ALA A 719 -8.44 13.67 -4.79
CA ALA A 719 -7.74 13.49 -6.06
C ALA A 719 -7.14 12.07 -6.20
N LYS A 720 -6.53 11.53 -5.14
CA LYS A 720 -6.02 10.13 -5.11
C LYS A 720 -7.14 9.11 -5.31
N ILE A 721 -8.25 9.26 -4.60
CA ILE A 721 -9.39 8.33 -4.65
C ILE A 721 -9.98 8.28 -6.07
N PHE A 722 -10.19 9.43 -6.71
CA PHE A 722 -10.74 9.48 -8.06
C PHE A 722 -9.71 9.24 -9.18
N SER A 723 -8.42 9.11 -8.84
CA SER A 723 -7.39 8.65 -9.76
C SER A 723 -7.30 7.13 -9.87
N ILE A 724 -8.01 6.38 -9.00
CA ILE A 724 -8.06 4.91 -9.00
C ILE A 724 -8.45 4.40 -10.41
N ASN A 725 -7.70 3.44 -10.93
CA ASN A 725 -7.85 2.81 -12.24
C ASN A 725 -7.74 3.77 -13.45
N LYS A 726 -7.30 5.04 -13.26
CA LYS A 726 -7.19 6.05 -14.32
C LYS A 726 -5.75 6.43 -14.65
N VAL A 727 -4.81 6.19 -13.73
CA VAL A 727 -3.40 6.52 -13.90
C VAL A 727 -2.63 5.27 -14.33
N GLY A 728 -1.96 5.35 -15.48
CA GLY A 728 -0.90 4.45 -15.89
C GLY A 728 -1.28 2.97 -16.06
N THR A 729 -2.03 2.64 -17.11
CA THR A 729 -2.10 1.26 -17.57
C THR A 729 -0.82 0.90 -18.31
N LEU A 730 0.08 0.17 -17.66
CA LEU A 730 1.20 -0.48 -18.36
C LEU A 730 0.64 -1.60 -19.24
N ALA A 731 1.04 -1.61 -20.51
CA ALA A 731 0.70 -2.69 -21.43
C ALA A 731 1.23 -4.03 -20.89
N GLY A 732 0.41 -5.08 -20.90
CA GLY A 732 0.80 -6.44 -20.50
C GLY A 732 0.54 -6.82 -19.05
N ARG A 733 -0.11 -5.96 -18.23
CA ARG A 733 -0.57 -6.34 -16.90
C ARG A 733 -1.80 -7.25 -16.98
N ASN A 734 -1.91 -8.17 -16.04
CA ASN A 734 -3.15 -8.91 -15.81
C ASN A 734 -4.26 -7.97 -15.30
N LYS A 735 -5.47 -8.49 -15.19
CA LYS A 735 -6.57 -7.74 -14.59
C LYS A 735 -6.22 -7.37 -13.15
N TYR A 736 -6.21 -6.09 -12.84
CA TYR A 736 -5.95 -5.55 -11.51
C TYR A 736 -7.01 -4.54 -11.13
N SER A 737 -7.10 -4.24 -9.84
CA SER A 737 -7.93 -3.18 -9.30
C SER A 737 -7.11 -2.35 -8.33
N GLU A 738 -7.11 -1.04 -8.51
CA GLU A 738 -6.49 -0.13 -7.55
C GLU A 738 -7.40 0.11 -6.36
N VAL A 739 -6.79 0.40 -5.23
CA VAL A 739 -7.45 0.67 -3.96
C VAL A 739 -6.71 1.78 -3.20
N TYR A 740 -7.46 2.72 -2.64
CA TYR A 740 -6.91 3.73 -1.75
C TYR A 740 -6.90 3.20 -0.31
N ILE A 741 -5.74 3.22 0.33
CA ILE A 741 -5.55 2.78 1.72
C ILE A 741 -5.01 3.95 2.52
N ARG A 742 -5.84 4.48 3.44
CA ARG A 742 -5.43 5.49 4.42
C ARG A 742 -5.14 4.83 5.74
N ARG A 743 -3.96 5.06 6.29
CA ARG A 743 -3.52 4.60 7.61
C ARG A 743 -3.12 5.82 8.44
N GLY A 744 -4.00 6.21 9.37
CA GLY A 744 -3.88 7.46 10.10
C GLY A 744 -4.04 8.69 9.19
N ALA A 745 -3.04 9.56 9.13
CA ALA A 745 -3.06 10.77 8.30
C ALA A 745 -2.56 10.56 6.86
N ILE A 746 -1.97 9.39 6.55
CA ILE A 746 -1.33 9.14 5.25
C ILE A 746 -2.14 8.11 4.47
N GLY A 747 -2.61 8.53 3.31
CA GLY A 747 -3.32 7.68 2.37
C GLY A 747 -2.59 7.55 1.04
N GLU A 748 -2.50 6.30 0.52
CA GLU A 748 -1.83 5.98 -0.73
C GLU A 748 -2.68 5.04 -1.58
N VAL A 749 -2.44 5.07 -2.90
CA VAL A 749 -3.09 4.15 -3.84
C VAL A 749 -2.17 2.97 -4.11
N TYR A 750 -2.73 1.77 -3.96
CA TYR A 750 -2.09 0.51 -4.26
C TYR A 750 -2.94 -0.27 -5.26
N ALA A 751 -2.37 -1.29 -5.88
CA ALA A 751 -3.12 -2.19 -6.75
C ALA A 751 -3.12 -3.62 -6.22
N THR A 752 -4.26 -4.29 -6.33
CA THR A 752 -4.40 -5.73 -6.12
C THR A 752 -4.35 -6.38 -7.50
N GLU A 753 -3.23 -7.02 -7.82
CA GLU A 753 -3.03 -7.81 -9.02
C GLU A 753 -2.81 -9.26 -8.62
N VAL A 754 -3.55 -10.20 -9.21
CA VAL A 754 -3.57 -11.61 -8.78
C VAL A 754 -3.19 -12.55 -9.92
N SER A 755 -2.54 -13.67 -9.56
CA SER A 755 -2.28 -14.76 -10.48
C SER A 755 -3.57 -15.47 -10.90
N LEU A 756 -3.53 -16.29 -11.95
CA LEU A 756 -4.69 -17.11 -12.34
C LEU A 756 -5.11 -18.07 -11.21
N ALA A 757 -4.17 -18.60 -10.45
CA ALA A 757 -4.47 -19.47 -9.33
C ALA A 757 -5.25 -18.72 -8.23
N GLN A 758 -4.82 -17.52 -7.88
CA GLN A 758 -5.54 -16.65 -6.94
C GLN A 758 -6.90 -16.23 -7.51
N TYR A 759 -6.96 -15.87 -8.80
CA TYR A 759 -8.21 -15.49 -9.46
C TYR A 759 -9.27 -16.59 -9.30
N TYR A 760 -8.94 -17.83 -9.64
CA TYR A 760 -9.89 -18.95 -9.54
C TYR A 760 -10.22 -19.35 -8.09
N THR A 761 -9.31 -19.08 -7.15
CA THR A 761 -9.58 -19.25 -5.72
C THR A 761 -10.57 -18.21 -5.19
N TYR A 762 -10.53 -16.96 -5.70
CA TYR A 762 -11.33 -15.83 -5.21
C TYR A 762 -12.57 -15.53 -6.06
N THR A 763 -12.71 -16.16 -7.24
CA THR A 763 -13.81 -15.81 -8.15
C THR A 763 -15.17 -15.97 -7.48
N THR A 764 -16.03 -14.96 -7.69
CA THR A 764 -17.43 -14.95 -7.24
C THR A 764 -18.40 -15.31 -8.35
N THR A 765 -17.90 -15.47 -9.58
CA THR A 765 -18.70 -15.82 -10.77
C THR A 765 -19.15 -17.27 -10.69
N ARG A 766 -20.46 -17.51 -10.63
CA ARG A 766 -21.03 -18.85 -10.42
C ARG A 766 -20.52 -19.89 -11.42
N ILE A 767 -20.51 -19.57 -12.71
CA ILE A 767 -20.07 -20.51 -13.78
C ILE A 767 -18.60 -20.92 -13.56
N GLU A 768 -17.75 -19.97 -13.15
CA GLU A 768 -16.33 -20.23 -12.91
C GLU A 768 -16.13 -21.07 -11.65
N LYS A 769 -16.85 -20.76 -10.56
CA LYS A 769 -16.84 -21.55 -9.33
C LYS A 769 -17.27 -22.99 -9.58
N ASP A 770 -18.40 -23.18 -10.28
CA ASP A 770 -18.93 -24.50 -10.58
C ASP A 770 -17.91 -25.32 -11.40
N ALA A 771 -17.23 -24.69 -12.37
CA ALA A 771 -16.19 -25.33 -13.17
C ALA A 771 -14.97 -25.75 -12.36
N VAL A 772 -14.46 -24.89 -11.48
CA VAL A 772 -13.34 -25.21 -10.58
C VAL A 772 -13.73 -26.32 -9.62
N ARG A 773 -14.94 -26.28 -9.09
CA ARG A 773 -15.47 -27.31 -8.20
C ARG A 773 -15.59 -28.67 -8.88
N LEU A 774 -16.04 -28.73 -10.13
CA LEU A 774 -16.08 -29.99 -10.92
C LEU A 774 -14.69 -30.63 -11.02
N TYR A 775 -13.63 -29.82 -11.18
CA TYR A 775 -12.27 -30.37 -11.18
C TYR A 775 -11.88 -30.86 -9.79
N HIS A 776 -12.17 -30.10 -8.76
CA HIS A 776 -11.87 -30.48 -7.38
C HIS A 776 -12.56 -31.80 -7.02
N ASP A 777 -13.87 -31.93 -7.30
CA ASP A 777 -14.65 -33.12 -6.98
C ASP A 777 -14.15 -34.34 -7.76
N ALA A 778 -13.83 -34.19 -9.07
CA ALA A 778 -13.30 -35.27 -9.89
C ALA A 778 -11.92 -35.76 -9.39
N TYR A 779 -11.05 -34.82 -8.98
CA TYR A 779 -9.74 -35.20 -8.43
C TYR A 779 -9.89 -35.81 -7.03
N GLN A 780 -10.82 -35.34 -6.22
CA GLN A 780 -11.13 -35.91 -4.91
C GLN A 780 -11.62 -37.34 -5.00
N GLU A 781 -12.51 -37.64 -5.95
CA GLU A 781 -13.00 -39.01 -6.20
C GLU A 781 -11.84 -39.94 -6.65
N TYR A 782 -10.99 -39.46 -7.56
CA TYR A 782 -9.82 -40.23 -8.00
C TYR A 782 -8.80 -40.44 -6.89
N GLU A 783 -8.45 -39.38 -6.16
CA GLU A 783 -7.50 -39.42 -5.06
C GLU A 783 -7.92 -40.36 -3.95
N LYS A 784 -9.22 -40.44 -3.64
CA LYS A 784 -9.75 -41.32 -2.62
C LYS A 784 -9.35 -42.78 -2.87
N GLY A 785 -9.49 -43.27 -4.09
CA GLY A 785 -9.09 -44.61 -4.45
C GLY A 785 -7.58 -44.86 -4.30
N VAL A 786 -6.78 -43.92 -4.80
CA VAL A 786 -5.30 -44.00 -4.72
C VAL A 786 -4.81 -43.95 -3.28
N MET A 787 -5.41 -43.06 -2.46
CA MET A 787 -5.08 -42.90 -1.05
C MET A 787 -5.43 -44.18 -0.23
N GLU A 788 -6.61 -44.74 -0.45
CA GLU A 788 -7.04 -45.99 0.22
C GLU A 788 -6.11 -47.17 -0.15
N ASP A 789 -5.72 -47.29 -1.39
CA ASP A 789 -4.76 -48.32 -1.84
C ASP A 789 -3.37 -48.09 -1.22
N TRP A 790 -2.88 -46.84 -1.18
CA TRP A 790 -1.61 -46.49 -0.52
C TRP A 790 -1.62 -46.83 0.97
N MET A 791 -2.69 -46.43 1.70
CA MET A 791 -2.84 -46.74 3.12
C MET A 791 -2.87 -48.25 3.39
N ARG A 792 -3.60 -49.02 2.54
CA ARG A 792 -3.69 -50.46 2.68
C ARG A 792 -2.34 -51.14 2.48
N ILE A 793 -1.57 -50.71 1.48
CA ILE A 793 -0.22 -51.27 1.21
C ILE A 793 0.70 -50.93 2.39
N ARG A 794 0.74 -49.69 2.84
CA ARG A 794 1.65 -49.22 3.89
C ARG A 794 1.32 -49.78 5.27
N SER A 795 0.06 -50.05 5.56
CA SER A 795 -0.37 -50.65 6.82
C SER A 795 -0.43 -52.18 6.84
N GLY A 796 -0.18 -52.83 5.70
CA GLY A 796 -0.43 -54.27 5.55
C GLY A 796 -1.90 -54.66 5.78
N GLY A 797 -2.83 -53.79 5.39
CA GLY A 797 -4.29 -53.97 5.55
C GLY A 797 -4.85 -53.60 6.92
N LYS A 798 -4.06 -53.09 7.84
CA LYS A 798 -4.52 -52.71 9.19
C LYS A 798 -5.25 -51.35 9.21
N SER A 799 -5.07 -50.49 8.24
CA SER A 799 -5.80 -49.22 8.12
C SER A 799 -7.31 -49.35 8.06
N ASP A 800 -7.81 -50.48 7.54
CA ASP A 800 -9.24 -50.74 7.39
C ASP A 800 -9.96 -51.07 8.72
N THR A 801 -9.18 -51.46 9.75
CA THR A 801 -9.69 -51.93 11.04
C THR A 801 -9.22 -51.07 12.21
N ASP A 802 -8.17 -50.23 12.05
CA ASP A 802 -7.64 -49.36 13.12
C ASP A 802 -7.86 -47.87 12.79
N PRO A 803 -8.84 -47.21 13.44
CA PRO A 803 -9.16 -45.80 13.22
C PRO A 803 -8.01 -44.83 13.60
N ARG A 804 -7.13 -45.23 14.52
CA ARG A 804 -5.98 -44.38 14.91
C ARG A 804 -4.92 -44.39 13.80
N LEU A 805 -4.56 -45.58 13.34
CA LEU A 805 -3.61 -45.77 12.25
C LEU A 805 -4.13 -45.12 10.97
N TYR A 806 -5.43 -45.21 10.69
CA TYR A 806 -6.05 -44.51 9.56
C TYR A 806 -5.85 -43.00 9.65
N LYS A 807 -6.08 -42.38 10.83
CA LYS A 807 -5.86 -40.94 11.01
C LYS A 807 -4.41 -40.51 10.85
N GLU A 808 -3.47 -41.34 11.31
CA GLU A 808 -2.04 -41.07 11.18
C GLU A 808 -1.61 -41.10 9.70
N LEU A 809 -2.01 -42.13 8.98
CA LEU A 809 -1.74 -42.26 7.54
C LEU A 809 -2.41 -41.17 6.72
N LEU A 810 -3.63 -40.78 7.06
CA LEU A 810 -4.31 -39.66 6.42
C LEU A 810 -3.56 -38.34 6.62
N ALA A 811 -3.04 -38.10 7.81
CA ALA A 811 -2.24 -36.93 8.11
C ALA A 811 -0.91 -36.95 7.34
N GLU A 812 -0.28 -38.13 7.19
CA GLU A 812 0.91 -38.32 6.39
C GLU A 812 0.64 -38.06 4.89
N TRP A 813 -0.43 -38.64 4.34
CA TRP A 813 -0.86 -38.38 2.96
C TRP A 813 -1.03 -36.89 2.66
N ARG A 814 -1.77 -36.20 3.54
CA ARG A 814 -2.05 -34.77 3.39
C ARG A 814 -0.82 -33.85 3.52
N LYS A 815 0.31 -34.36 4.00
CA LYS A 815 1.58 -33.63 3.96
C LYS A 815 2.24 -33.63 2.59
N HIS A 816 2.00 -34.72 1.82
CA HIS A 816 2.61 -34.92 0.51
C HIS A 816 1.69 -34.51 -0.65
N ILE A 817 0.37 -34.62 -0.44
CA ILE A 817 -0.64 -34.34 -1.46
C ILE A 817 -1.53 -33.19 -1.01
N ASP A 818 -1.52 -32.09 -1.74
CA ASP A 818 -2.50 -31.00 -1.63
C ASP A 818 -3.49 -31.10 -2.79
N LEU A 819 -4.64 -31.65 -2.53
CA LEU A 819 -5.70 -31.90 -3.50
C LEU A 819 -6.13 -30.60 -4.21
N TYR A 820 -6.31 -29.53 -3.42
CA TYR A 820 -6.75 -28.24 -3.96
C TYR A 820 -5.74 -27.70 -4.99
N TRP A 821 -4.47 -27.74 -4.65
CA TRP A 821 -3.38 -27.35 -5.54
C TRP A 821 -3.37 -28.16 -6.85
N ILE A 822 -3.44 -29.50 -6.72
CA ILE A 822 -3.37 -30.39 -7.88
C ILE A 822 -4.55 -30.15 -8.82
N ALA A 823 -5.77 -30.08 -8.29
CA ALA A 823 -6.97 -29.86 -9.09
C ALA A 823 -6.97 -28.49 -9.76
N LEU A 824 -6.59 -27.43 -9.03
CA LEU A 824 -6.52 -26.08 -9.56
C LEU A 824 -5.43 -25.93 -10.63
N THR A 825 -4.26 -26.53 -10.42
CA THR A 825 -3.18 -26.53 -11.42
C THR A 825 -3.63 -27.24 -12.69
N ALA A 826 -4.29 -28.38 -12.56
CA ALA A 826 -4.82 -29.11 -13.72
C ALA A 826 -5.87 -28.30 -14.48
N TYR A 827 -6.75 -27.58 -13.78
CA TYR A 827 -7.72 -26.68 -14.38
C TYR A 827 -7.04 -25.55 -15.18
N ILE A 828 -6.06 -24.88 -14.59
CA ILE A 828 -5.32 -23.78 -15.23
C ILE A 828 -4.55 -24.27 -16.46
N GLU A 829 -3.87 -25.41 -16.37
CA GLU A 829 -3.11 -25.97 -17.48
C GLU A 829 -4.00 -26.41 -18.64
N GLU A 830 -5.16 -26.98 -18.35
CA GLU A 830 -6.13 -27.35 -19.37
C GLU A 830 -6.75 -26.12 -20.05
N GLN A 831 -7.07 -25.06 -19.25
CA GLN A 831 -7.54 -23.79 -19.80
C GLN A 831 -6.50 -23.18 -20.74
N LYS A 832 -5.22 -23.13 -20.34
CA LYS A 832 -4.12 -22.65 -21.18
C LYS A 832 -3.95 -23.50 -22.44
N ARG A 833 -4.06 -24.85 -22.34
CA ARG A 833 -3.95 -25.76 -23.45
C ARG A 833 -5.06 -25.56 -24.51
N THR A 834 -6.26 -25.23 -24.06
CA THR A 834 -7.38 -24.97 -24.96
C THR A 834 -7.33 -23.61 -25.65
N GLY A 835 -6.57 -22.64 -25.07
CA GLY A 835 -6.51 -21.25 -25.55
C GLY A 835 -7.83 -20.48 -25.44
N LEU A 836 -8.82 -21.02 -24.73
CA LEU A 836 -10.11 -20.37 -24.49
C LEU A 836 -9.98 -19.26 -23.40
N SER A 837 -10.83 -18.25 -23.53
CA SER A 837 -10.97 -17.26 -22.45
C SER A 837 -11.48 -17.93 -21.16
N ILE A 838 -11.30 -17.29 -20.03
CA ILE A 838 -11.73 -17.76 -18.70
C ILE A 838 -13.20 -18.19 -18.73
N GLN A 839 -14.08 -17.33 -19.22
CA GLN A 839 -15.51 -17.59 -19.26
C GLN A 839 -15.87 -18.75 -20.20
N LEU A 840 -15.34 -18.73 -21.42
CA LEU A 840 -15.63 -19.79 -22.41
C LEU A 840 -15.13 -21.16 -21.96
N PHE A 841 -14.01 -21.21 -21.26
CA PHE A 841 -13.51 -22.45 -20.69
C PHE A 841 -14.41 -22.95 -19.55
N ALA A 842 -14.86 -22.05 -18.66
CA ALA A 842 -15.81 -22.41 -17.60
C ALA A 842 -17.15 -22.94 -18.19
N GLU A 843 -17.69 -22.28 -19.22
CA GLU A 843 -18.89 -22.75 -19.93
C GLU A 843 -18.69 -24.16 -20.54
N LYS A 844 -17.52 -24.39 -21.14
CA LYS A 844 -17.17 -25.70 -21.69
C LYS A 844 -17.10 -26.78 -20.60
N VAL A 845 -16.48 -26.50 -19.47
CA VAL A 845 -16.35 -27.45 -18.35
C VAL A 845 -17.73 -27.80 -17.77
N ASN A 846 -18.62 -26.81 -17.64
CA ASN A 846 -20.00 -27.03 -17.17
C ASN A 846 -20.94 -27.65 -18.22
N SER A 847 -20.48 -27.91 -19.46
CA SER A 847 -21.33 -28.49 -20.47
C SER A 847 -21.62 -29.97 -20.20
N PRO A 848 -22.84 -30.45 -20.51
CA PRO A 848 -23.18 -31.86 -20.34
C PRO A 848 -22.20 -32.79 -21.07
N GLY A 849 -21.68 -33.79 -20.33
CA GLY A 849 -20.77 -34.79 -20.92
C GLY A 849 -19.28 -34.39 -20.90
N TYR A 850 -18.92 -33.25 -20.39
CA TYR A 850 -17.51 -32.92 -20.16
C TYR A 850 -16.89 -33.88 -19.14
N ARG A 851 -15.72 -34.43 -19.47
CA ARG A 851 -14.96 -35.29 -18.56
C ARG A 851 -13.67 -34.57 -18.16
N VAL A 852 -13.46 -34.42 -16.86
CA VAL A 852 -12.24 -33.83 -16.32
C VAL A 852 -11.05 -34.75 -16.62
N PRO A 853 -9.99 -34.24 -17.29
CA PRO A 853 -8.80 -35.05 -17.55
C PRO A 853 -7.97 -35.16 -16.26
N ILE A 854 -7.91 -36.36 -15.69
CA ILE A 854 -7.12 -36.65 -14.49
C ILE A 854 -5.65 -36.90 -14.88
N LYS A 855 -4.74 -36.14 -14.28
CA LYS A 855 -3.29 -36.32 -14.45
C LYS A 855 -2.74 -37.28 -13.39
N THR A 856 -2.66 -38.54 -13.72
CA THR A 856 -2.24 -39.63 -12.80
C THR A 856 -0.81 -39.53 -12.34
N LYS A 857 0.09 -38.97 -13.18
CA LYS A 857 1.53 -38.84 -12.86
C LYS A 857 1.86 -38.09 -11.57
N VAL A 858 0.98 -37.22 -11.09
CA VAL A 858 1.18 -36.47 -9.84
C VAL A 858 1.16 -37.42 -8.64
N TYR A 859 0.42 -38.53 -8.74
CA TYR A 859 0.31 -39.55 -7.70
C TYR A 859 1.34 -40.69 -7.85
N GLU A 860 2.01 -40.83 -9.00
CA GLU A 860 3.04 -41.83 -9.26
C GLU A 860 4.41 -41.48 -8.60
N ASN A 861 4.64 -40.22 -8.30
CA ASN A 861 5.89 -39.75 -7.68
C ASN A 861 5.87 -39.78 -6.14
N ILE A 862 4.85 -40.37 -5.54
CA ILE A 862 4.81 -40.59 -4.09
C ILE A 862 5.64 -41.83 -3.83
N ASP A 863 6.80 -41.67 -3.19
CA ASP A 863 7.59 -42.81 -2.74
C ASP A 863 6.74 -43.70 -1.79
N PHE A 864 6.36 -44.83 -2.33
CA PHE A 864 5.56 -45.82 -1.63
C PHE A 864 6.39 -46.54 -0.56
#